data_f8231f03dbbf87f452609be30c74d9fe
#
_entry.id   f8231f03dbbf87f452609be30c74d9fe
#
_cell.length_a   1.000
_cell.length_b   1.000
_cell.length_c   1.000
_cell.angle_alpha   90.00
_cell.angle_beta   90.00
_cell.angle_gamma   90.00
#
_symmetry.space_group_name_H-M   'P 1'
#
loop_
_entity.id
_entity.type
_entity.pdbx_description
1 polymer ?
#
loop_
_entity_poly.entity_id
_entity_poly.type
_entity_poly.pdbx_seq_one_letter_code
_entity_poly.pdbx_strand_id
1 'polypeptide(L)'
;MKCKILHESKGRLRVHLFCGKMSLDNADVLEYYLRAVNGVTDVSVYDRTCDAVIVFTDRKAVLKALAAFAFEKAQKMCLVPDHTSRKLNREFEDKLVMTVIARFISKTFIPAPIRAFIAVIRSWKYIKHGLKALLSGKLSVAVLDATAVTVSLLRGDFKTAASVMFMLNIGEILEDWTHKKSVADLAGAMSLNVENVWVKTGDTETLISINDVREGDLVVVRTGNMIPLDGKVAGGEATVNQASITGESLPVRKSEGSYVYAGTVVEEGECVVCVDKALGGGRYDRIVKMIEQSEKLKSSSEDKASRLADRLVPYTLGGTILTYLLTRNVTKMLAVLMVDFSCALKLSMPIAVLSAMRECSNYKISVKGGKFLEAVSEADTIVFDKTGTLTYAAPTVEKVIPFGNRDADEMLRLAACLEEHYPHSMANAVVAAAKEKGLSHEEYHSSVEYVVAHGISSMVENKKVIIGSAHFVFEDEGCVVPEGDEELFNSLSGEYSHLYLAISGVLAAVICISDPLRAEAADAIKALHDCGISKIVMMTGDNEQTAKAVAAKVGVDEFHAGVLPEDKANFIKREHEKGRKVIMIGDGVNDSPALSEADAGIAINTGAAIAKEIADITVSSEDLYMLVTLRKISSALMKRIHHNYRFIVSFNLMLILLGVGGIIQPTTSALFHNASTLAISLKSMTNLLDEEEK
;
A
#
# COMPACT_ATOMS: atom_id res chain seq x y z
N MET A 1 -13.79 -30.50 16.46
CA MET A 1 -12.58 -31.17 17.01
C MET A 1 -12.60 -31.08 18.54
N LYS A 2 -12.06 -32.08 19.29
CA LYS A 2 -11.98 -31.99 20.76
C LYS A 2 -10.79 -31.09 21.14
N CYS A 3 -11.03 -30.08 21.98
CA CYS A 3 -10.00 -29.20 22.53
C CYS A 3 -10.21 -29.00 24.04
N LYS A 4 -9.14 -28.68 24.75
CA LYS A 4 -9.15 -28.36 26.19
C LYS A 4 -8.52 -26.98 26.39
N ILE A 5 -9.22 -26.11 27.11
CA ILE A 5 -8.67 -24.83 27.53
C ILE A 5 -7.60 -25.10 28.60
N LEU A 6 -6.37 -24.69 28.34
CA LEU A 6 -5.24 -24.82 29.26
C LEU A 6 -5.12 -23.58 30.16
N HIS A 7 -5.33 -22.40 29.58
CA HIS A 7 -5.23 -21.13 30.30
C HIS A 7 -6.09 -20.08 29.61
N GLU A 8 -6.74 -19.24 30.40
CA GLU A 8 -7.53 -18.11 29.93
C GLU A 8 -7.21 -16.86 30.76
N SER A 9 -6.99 -15.74 30.09
CA SER A 9 -6.86 -14.41 30.67
C SER A 9 -7.68 -13.41 29.86
N LYS A 10 -7.84 -12.18 30.34
CA LYS A 10 -8.65 -11.16 29.63
C LYS A 10 -8.10 -10.94 28.21
N GLY A 11 -8.89 -11.37 27.18
CA GLY A 11 -8.54 -11.23 25.77
C GLY A 11 -7.57 -12.27 25.22
N ARG A 12 -7.16 -13.29 26.00
CA ARG A 12 -6.19 -14.31 25.56
C ARG A 12 -6.60 -15.70 26.01
N LEU A 13 -6.59 -16.66 25.10
CA LEU A 13 -6.97 -18.07 25.33
C LEU A 13 -5.86 -18.98 24.84
N ARG A 14 -5.42 -19.94 25.68
CA ARG A 14 -4.55 -21.05 25.26
C ARG A 14 -5.36 -22.35 25.29
N VAL A 15 -5.42 -23.01 24.15
CA VAL A 15 -6.15 -24.29 24.00
C VAL A 15 -5.21 -25.38 23.52
N HIS A 16 -5.42 -26.59 24.04
CA HIS A 16 -4.77 -27.81 23.57
C HIS A 16 -5.74 -28.59 22.69
N LEU A 17 -5.27 -28.98 21.50
CA LEU A 17 -6.06 -29.77 20.55
C LEU A 17 -5.66 -31.23 20.66
N PHE A 18 -6.63 -32.10 20.84
CA PHE A 18 -6.39 -33.55 20.91
C PHE A 18 -6.17 -34.13 19.51
N CYS A 19 -4.98 -33.90 18.94
CA CYS A 19 -4.46 -34.51 17.73
C CYS A 19 -3.13 -35.20 18.08
N GLY A 20 -2.91 -36.43 17.62
CA GLY A 20 -1.73 -37.20 18.00
C GLY A 20 -0.41 -36.57 17.57
N LYS A 21 -0.29 -36.10 16.34
CA LYS A 21 0.78 -35.24 15.81
C LYS A 21 0.15 -34.24 14.86
N MET A 22 0.48 -32.98 15.04
CA MET A 22 0.05 -31.92 14.12
C MET A 22 1.13 -31.74 13.06
N SER A 23 0.79 -31.91 11.77
CA SER A 23 1.68 -31.57 10.68
C SER A 23 1.82 -30.03 10.57
N LEU A 24 2.87 -29.56 9.91
CA LEU A 24 3.05 -28.13 9.66
C LEU A 24 1.87 -27.54 8.88
N ASP A 25 1.40 -28.28 7.85
CA ASP A 25 0.25 -27.86 7.05
C ASP A 25 -1.03 -27.77 7.91
N ASN A 26 -1.27 -28.74 8.81
CA ASN A 26 -2.41 -28.69 9.71
C ASN A 26 -2.33 -27.56 10.73
N ALA A 27 -1.13 -27.23 11.19
CA ALA A 27 -0.92 -26.09 12.08
C ALA A 27 -1.19 -24.76 11.36
N ASP A 28 -0.77 -24.66 10.10
CA ASP A 28 -1.07 -23.49 9.26
C ASP A 28 -2.58 -23.39 8.96
N VAL A 29 -3.24 -24.49 8.59
CA VAL A 29 -4.70 -24.52 8.37
C VAL A 29 -5.47 -24.05 9.61
N LEU A 30 -5.08 -24.49 10.79
CA LEU A 30 -5.69 -24.04 12.04
C LEU A 30 -5.44 -22.56 12.32
N GLU A 31 -4.21 -22.10 12.12
CA GLU A 31 -3.82 -20.71 12.36
C GLU A 31 -4.57 -19.76 11.45
N TYR A 32 -4.58 -20.01 10.15
CA TYR A 32 -5.30 -19.17 9.18
C TYR A 32 -6.82 -19.24 9.36
N TYR A 33 -7.37 -20.41 9.69
CA TYR A 33 -8.80 -20.53 10.01
C TYR A 33 -9.20 -19.68 11.21
N LEU A 34 -8.41 -19.69 12.29
CA LEU A 34 -8.70 -18.91 13.49
C LEU A 34 -8.48 -17.40 13.28
N ARG A 35 -7.49 -17.01 12.47
CA ARG A 35 -7.28 -15.61 12.10
C ARG A 35 -8.43 -15.01 11.28
N ALA A 36 -9.12 -15.83 10.50
CA ALA A 36 -10.27 -15.40 9.72
C ALA A 36 -11.56 -15.18 10.55
N VAL A 37 -11.54 -15.51 11.87
CA VAL A 37 -12.70 -15.34 12.76
C VAL A 37 -12.80 -13.89 13.22
N ASN A 38 -13.95 -13.27 13.02
CA ASN A 38 -14.22 -11.90 13.49
C ASN A 38 -13.97 -11.78 15.00
N GLY A 39 -13.22 -10.76 15.40
CA GLY A 39 -12.87 -10.53 16.80
C GLY A 39 -11.63 -11.28 17.28
N VAL A 40 -10.89 -11.94 16.39
CA VAL A 40 -9.55 -12.49 16.68
C VAL A 40 -8.51 -11.49 16.18
N THR A 41 -7.59 -11.10 17.06
CA THR A 41 -6.53 -10.12 16.75
C THR A 41 -5.20 -10.79 16.45
N ASP A 42 -4.89 -11.92 17.12
CA ASP A 42 -3.67 -12.70 16.85
C ASP A 42 -3.86 -14.17 17.20
N VAL A 43 -3.15 -15.03 16.46
CA VAL A 43 -3.13 -16.50 16.69
C VAL A 43 -1.73 -17.02 16.50
N SER A 44 -1.30 -17.86 17.44
CA SER A 44 -0.05 -18.61 17.35
C SER A 44 -0.32 -20.09 17.61
N VAL A 45 -0.07 -20.95 16.64
CA VAL A 45 -0.24 -22.40 16.75
C VAL A 45 1.13 -23.10 16.89
N TYR A 46 1.25 -23.96 17.90
CA TYR A 46 2.46 -24.73 18.19
C TYR A 46 2.26 -26.19 17.77
N ASP A 47 2.84 -26.56 16.63
CA ASP A 47 2.72 -27.90 16.03
C ASP A 47 3.23 -29.02 16.93
N ARG A 48 4.34 -28.81 17.67
CA ARG A 48 4.95 -29.81 18.55
C ARG A 48 4.11 -30.13 19.79
N THR A 49 3.43 -29.13 20.35
CA THR A 49 2.60 -29.31 21.57
C THR A 49 1.12 -29.44 21.28
N CYS A 50 0.71 -29.23 20.01
CA CYS A 50 -0.68 -29.15 19.57
C CYS A 50 -1.49 -28.10 20.33
N ASP A 51 -0.85 -26.99 20.72
CA ASP A 51 -1.48 -25.88 21.41
C ASP A 51 -1.72 -24.72 20.45
N ALA A 52 -2.81 -23.99 20.66
CA ALA A 52 -3.06 -22.71 20.02
C ALA A 52 -3.22 -21.61 21.10
N VAL A 53 -2.58 -20.47 20.89
CA VAL A 53 -2.74 -19.25 21.67
C VAL A 53 -3.48 -18.25 20.80
N ILE A 54 -4.62 -17.77 21.26
CA ILE A 54 -5.53 -16.91 20.53
C ILE A 54 -5.74 -15.64 21.34
N VAL A 55 -5.49 -14.48 20.72
CA VAL A 55 -5.81 -13.15 21.27
C VAL A 55 -7.08 -12.66 20.60
N PHE A 56 -8.06 -12.23 21.38
CA PHE A 56 -9.40 -11.95 20.86
C PHE A 56 -10.11 -10.83 21.61
N THR A 57 -11.09 -10.21 20.94
CA THR A 57 -12.05 -9.26 21.52
C THR A 57 -13.40 -9.94 21.78
N ASP A 58 -13.81 -10.91 20.94
CA ASP A 58 -15.05 -11.69 21.13
C ASP A 58 -14.78 -13.16 21.46
N ARG A 59 -14.97 -13.49 22.74
CA ARG A 59 -14.81 -14.87 23.26
C ARG A 59 -15.81 -15.86 22.66
N LYS A 60 -17.04 -15.42 22.42
CA LYS A 60 -18.09 -16.33 21.93
C LYS A 60 -17.83 -16.77 20.50
N ALA A 61 -17.37 -15.86 19.66
CA ALA A 61 -16.98 -16.14 18.28
C ALA A 61 -15.84 -17.17 18.23
N VAL A 62 -14.80 -17.00 19.04
CA VAL A 62 -13.64 -17.92 19.11
C VAL A 62 -14.06 -19.33 19.54
N LEU A 63 -14.88 -19.46 20.60
CA LEU A 63 -15.33 -20.78 21.08
C LEU A 63 -16.23 -21.48 20.05
N LYS A 64 -17.09 -20.72 19.36
CA LYS A 64 -17.95 -21.25 18.28
C LYS A 64 -17.09 -21.75 17.11
N ALA A 65 -16.06 -20.98 16.73
CA ALA A 65 -15.13 -21.36 15.65
C ALA A 65 -14.34 -22.62 16.01
N LEU A 66 -13.78 -22.71 17.23
CA LEU A 66 -13.08 -23.90 17.71
C LEU A 66 -13.97 -25.14 17.75
N ALA A 67 -15.23 -25.00 18.14
CA ALA A 67 -16.20 -26.09 18.16
C ALA A 67 -16.55 -26.57 16.74
N ALA A 68 -16.64 -25.66 15.79
CA ALA A 68 -16.97 -25.96 14.38
C ALA A 68 -15.76 -26.42 13.55
N PHE A 69 -14.54 -26.28 14.07
CA PHE A 69 -13.29 -26.58 13.34
C PHE A 69 -13.17 -28.07 12.99
N ALA A 70 -12.88 -28.33 11.70
CA ALA A 70 -12.49 -29.64 11.18
C ALA A 70 -11.45 -29.43 10.09
N PHE A 71 -10.31 -30.15 10.15
CA PHE A 71 -9.20 -29.99 9.19
C PHE A 71 -9.64 -30.17 7.74
N GLU A 72 -10.46 -31.19 7.44
CA GLU A 72 -10.93 -31.47 6.09
C GLU A 72 -11.79 -30.31 5.52
N LYS A 73 -12.61 -29.66 6.36
CA LYS A 73 -13.41 -28.51 5.95
C LYS A 73 -12.56 -27.27 5.78
N ALA A 74 -11.66 -27.01 6.73
CA ALA A 74 -10.79 -25.83 6.71
C ALA A 74 -9.78 -25.89 5.55
N GLN A 75 -9.29 -27.09 5.21
CA GLN A 75 -8.39 -27.29 4.08
C GLN A 75 -9.07 -27.04 2.73
N LYS A 76 -10.38 -27.34 2.60
CA LYS A 76 -11.18 -27.02 1.41
C LYS A 76 -11.47 -25.54 1.23
N MET A 77 -11.34 -24.74 2.30
CA MET A 77 -11.53 -23.28 2.25
C MET A 77 -10.34 -22.54 1.63
N CYS A 78 -9.25 -23.25 1.29
CA CYS A 78 -8.02 -22.69 0.65
C CYS A 78 -7.49 -21.40 1.32
N LEU A 79 -7.57 -21.31 2.65
CA LEU A 79 -7.15 -20.14 3.41
C LEU A 79 -5.63 -20.03 3.57
N VAL A 80 -4.91 -21.13 3.35
CA VAL A 80 -3.47 -21.22 3.61
C VAL A 80 -2.70 -20.93 2.33
N PRO A 81 -1.78 -19.95 2.34
CA PRO A 81 -0.87 -19.69 1.23
C PRO A 81 0.10 -20.84 1.00
N ASP A 82 0.60 -21.00 -0.23
CA ASP A 82 1.59 -22.04 -0.58
C ASP A 82 2.90 -21.90 0.19
N HIS A 83 3.29 -20.64 0.52
CA HIS A 83 4.49 -20.31 1.27
C HIS A 83 4.14 -19.64 2.59
N THR A 84 4.09 -20.42 3.68
CA THR A 84 3.86 -19.87 5.02
C THR A 84 5.19 -19.53 5.71
N SER A 85 5.17 -18.53 6.61
CA SER A 85 6.33 -18.17 7.43
C SER A 85 6.85 -19.37 8.24
N ARG A 86 5.99 -20.30 8.63
CA ARG A 86 6.34 -21.54 9.35
C ARG A 86 7.15 -22.48 8.46
N LYS A 87 6.72 -22.72 7.21
CA LYS A 87 7.47 -23.54 6.24
C LYS A 87 8.84 -22.92 5.95
N LEU A 88 8.89 -21.62 5.72
CA LEU A 88 10.14 -20.90 5.48
C LEU A 88 11.13 -21.02 6.64
N ASN A 89 10.66 -20.83 7.89
CA ASN A 89 11.51 -20.98 9.07
C ASN A 89 12.01 -22.41 9.21
N ARG A 90 11.18 -23.42 8.94
CA ARG A 90 11.57 -24.83 9.01
C ARG A 90 12.60 -25.21 7.96
N GLU A 91 12.39 -24.79 6.71
CA GLU A 91 13.38 -25.00 5.65
C GLU A 91 14.73 -24.35 5.97
N PHE A 92 14.68 -23.16 6.56
CA PHE A 92 15.89 -22.47 7.02
C PHE A 92 16.60 -23.24 8.14
N GLU A 93 15.85 -23.63 9.21
CA GLU A 93 16.39 -24.42 10.30
C GLU A 93 17.02 -25.72 9.78
N ASP A 94 16.32 -26.45 8.91
CA ASP A 94 16.81 -27.72 8.35
C ASP A 94 18.08 -27.52 7.49
N LYS A 95 18.11 -26.52 6.62
CA LYS A 95 19.30 -26.18 5.81
C LYS A 95 20.49 -25.79 6.68
N LEU A 96 20.26 -24.95 7.70
CA LEU A 96 21.29 -24.47 8.62
C LEU A 96 21.85 -25.64 9.44
N VAL A 97 20.98 -26.43 10.08
CA VAL A 97 21.35 -27.59 10.92
C VAL A 97 22.09 -28.63 10.09
N MET A 98 21.59 -28.98 8.91
CA MET A 98 22.25 -29.93 8.01
C MET A 98 23.62 -29.42 7.57
N THR A 99 23.78 -28.14 7.29
CA THR A 99 25.07 -27.53 6.92
C THR A 99 26.09 -27.61 8.08
N VAL A 100 25.64 -27.32 9.31
CA VAL A 100 26.48 -27.41 10.52
C VAL A 100 26.85 -28.85 10.83
N ILE A 101 25.87 -29.77 10.80
CA ILE A 101 26.10 -31.21 11.02
C ILE A 101 27.07 -31.78 9.97
N ALA A 102 26.84 -31.48 8.68
CA ALA A 102 27.73 -31.91 7.60
C ALA A 102 29.17 -31.39 7.80
N ARG A 103 29.33 -30.15 8.30
CA ARG A 103 30.64 -29.59 8.64
C ARG A 103 31.29 -30.34 9.82
N PHE A 104 30.51 -30.62 10.87
CA PHE A 104 30.98 -31.35 12.04
C PHE A 104 31.43 -32.79 11.66
N ILE A 105 30.59 -33.52 10.93
CA ILE A 105 30.91 -34.88 10.44
C ILE A 105 32.15 -34.85 9.56
N SER A 106 32.22 -33.89 8.61
CA SER A 106 33.39 -33.77 7.73
C SER A 106 34.68 -33.50 8.51
N LYS A 107 34.61 -32.66 9.54
CA LYS A 107 35.80 -32.34 10.36
C LYS A 107 36.25 -33.48 11.24
N THR A 108 35.32 -34.28 11.80
CA THR A 108 35.58 -35.28 12.82
C THR A 108 35.84 -36.67 12.22
N PHE A 109 35.08 -37.08 11.23
CA PHE A 109 35.09 -38.47 10.74
C PHE A 109 35.78 -38.66 9.39
N ILE A 110 35.95 -37.59 8.58
CA ILE A 110 36.55 -37.74 7.24
C ILE A 110 38.05 -37.49 7.29
N PRO A 111 38.90 -38.41 6.76
CA PRO A 111 40.36 -38.26 6.69
C PRO A 111 40.76 -36.99 5.89
N ALA A 112 41.92 -36.40 6.24
CA ALA A 112 42.41 -35.18 5.65
C ALA A 112 42.52 -35.18 4.11
N PRO A 113 43.01 -36.23 3.44
CA PRO A 113 43.10 -36.29 1.98
C PRO A 113 41.70 -36.20 1.30
N ILE A 114 40.74 -36.93 1.86
CA ILE A 114 39.36 -36.93 1.33
C ILE A 114 38.71 -35.57 1.54
N ARG A 115 38.95 -34.90 2.68
CA ARG A 115 38.48 -33.52 2.93
C ARG A 115 39.06 -32.53 1.92
N ALA A 116 40.36 -32.68 1.58
CA ALA A 116 40.98 -31.86 0.56
C ALA A 116 40.33 -32.04 -0.80
N PHE A 117 40.07 -33.28 -1.21
CA PHE A 117 39.37 -33.59 -2.45
C PHE A 117 37.95 -33.01 -2.50
N ILE A 118 37.18 -33.17 -1.43
CA ILE A 118 35.85 -32.60 -1.30
C ILE A 118 35.91 -31.07 -1.37
N ALA A 119 36.89 -30.41 -0.75
CA ALA A 119 37.08 -28.97 -0.80
C ALA A 119 37.33 -28.49 -2.22
N VAL A 120 38.15 -29.20 -3.01
CA VAL A 120 38.40 -28.87 -4.42
C VAL A 120 37.11 -28.99 -5.26
N ILE A 121 36.33 -30.07 -5.07
CA ILE A 121 35.06 -30.23 -5.79
C ILE A 121 34.06 -29.10 -5.46
N ARG A 122 33.91 -28.80 -4.16
CA ARG A 122 32.96 -27.72 -3.73
C ARG A 122 33.40 -26.32 -4.16
N SER A 123 34.71 -26.11 -4.30
CA SER A 123 35.22 -24.79 -4.75
C SER A 123 34.81 -24.45 -6.19
N TRP A 124 34.51 -25.46 -7.01
CA TRP A 124 34.10 -25.26 -8.40
C TRP A 124 32.88 -24.37 -8.55
N LYS A 125 31.90 -24.43 -7.61
CA LYS A 125 30.75 -23.54 -7.57
C LYS A 125 31.18 -22.07 -7.53
N TYR A 126 32.04 -21.72 -6.58
CA TYR A 126 32.49 -20.33 -6.35
C TYR A 126 33.41 -19.84 -7.45
N ILE A 127 34.37 -20.66 -7.90
CA ILE A 127 35.30 -20.33 -9.01
C ILE A 127 34.52 -20.09 -10.30
N LYS A 128 33.55 -20.94 -10.64
CA LYS A 128 32.69 -20.78 -11.82
C LYS A 128 31.88 -19.48 -11.77
N HIS A 129 31.28 -19.13 -10.63
CA HIS A 129 30.53 -17.89 -10.47
C HIS A 129 31.42 -16.66 -10.60
N GLY A 130 32.59 -16.66 -9.94
CA GLY A 130 33.54 -15.55 -10.05
C GLY A 130 34.09 -15.37 -11.47
N LEU A 131 34.43 -16.47 -12.15
CA LEU A 131 34.89 -16.44 -13.54
C LEU A 131 33.80 -15.93 -14.49
N LYS A 132 32.55 -16.36 -14.31
CA LYS A 132 31.43 -15.85 -15.10
C LYS A 132 31.22 -14.35 -14.91
N ALA A 133 31.33 -13.86 -13.67
CA ALA A 133 31.25 -12.42 -13.38
C ALA A 133 32.38 -11.65 -14.04
N LEU A 134 33.62 -12.16 -13.94
CA LEU A 134 34.78 -11.53 -14.54
C LEU A 134 34.68 -11.48 -16.07
N LEU A 135 34.26 -12.57 -16.72
CA LEU A 135 34.06 -12.64 -18.16
C LEU A 135 32.93 -11.72 -18.65
N SER A 136 31.95 -11.43 -17.81
CA SER A 136 30.90 -10.46 -18.12
C SER A 136 31.32 -8.99 -17.89
N GLY A 137 32.58 -8.74 -17.54
CA GLY A 137 33.13 -7.41 -17.27
C GLY A 137 32.65 -6.78 -15.95
N LYS A 138 32.04 -7.59 -15.06
CA LYS A 138 31.51 -7.11 -13.76
C LYS A 138 32.41 -7.55 -12.61
N LEU A 139 33.01 -6.57 -11.93
CA LEU A 139 33.70 -6.82 -10.67
C LEU A 139 32.67 -6.84 -9.53
N SER A 140 32.19 -8.04 -9.18
CA SER A 140 31.21 -8.28 -8.12
C SER A 140 31.83 -9.07 -6.96
N VAL A 141 31.07 -9.25 -5.87
CA VAL A 141 31.46 -10.04 -4.69
C VAL A 141 31.86 -11.46 -5.09
N ALA A 142 31.22 -12.07 -6.08
CA ALA A 142 31.56 -13.39 -6.57
C ALA A 142 33.05 -13.50 -7.03
N VAL A 143 33.66 -12.40 -7.47
CA VAL A 143 35.09 -12.35 -7.82
C VAL A 143 35.95 -12.37 -6.56
N LEU A 144 35.53 -11.65 -5.49
CA LEU A 144 36.23 -11.69 -4.19
C LEU A 144 36.20 -13.10 -3.59
N ASP A 145 35.05 -13.72 -3.56
CA ASP A 145 34.86 -15.10 -3.04
C ASP A 145 35.70 -16.12 -3.80
N ALA A 146 35.61 -16.08 -5.13
CA ALA A 146 36.43 -16.94 -5.99
C ALA A 146 37.93 -16.74 -5.76
N THR A 147 38.37 -15.48 -5.59
CA THR A 147 39.76 -15.16 -5.32
C THR A 147 40.20 -15.72 -3.97
N ALA A 148 39.41 -15.54 -2.92
CA ALA A 148 39.71 -16.04 -1.58
C ALA A 148 39.82 -17.58 -1.55
N VAL A 149 38.87 -18.27 -2.18
CA VAL A 149 38.87 -19.73 -2.29
C VAL A 149 40.06 -20.23 -3.11
N THR A 150 40.31 -19.60 -4.28
CA THR A 150 41.39 -20.00 -5.19
C THR A 150 42.76 -19.82 -4.54
N VAL A 151 43.04 -18.69 -3.90
CA VAL A 151 44.30 -18.42 -3.21
C VAL A 151 44.55 -19.42 -2.08
N SER A 152 43.49 -19.76 -1.31
CA SER A 152 43.60 -20.77 -0.24
C SER A 152 43.96 -22.17 -0.78
N LEU A 153 43.32 -22.55 -1.92
CA LEU A 153 43.59 -23.84 -2.58
C LEU A 153 45.01 -23.91 -3.16
N LEU A 154 45.47 -22.86 -3.85
CA LEU A 154 46.81 -22.78 -4.45
C LEU A 154 47.93 -22.88 -3.39
N ARG A 155 47.65 -22.46 -2.16
CA ARG A 155 48.56 -22.63 -1.02
C ARG A 155 48.54 -24.03 -0.41
N GLY A 156 47.64 -24.89 -0.85
CA GLY A 156 47.41 -26.21 -0.19
C GLY A 156 46.71 -26.11 1.17
N ASP A 157 46.19 -24.90 1.54
CA ASP A 157 45.42 -24.71 2.78
C ASP A 157 43.95 -25.05 2.58
N PHE A 158 43.69 -26.33 2.36
CA PHE A 158 42.32 -26.86 2.18
C PHE A 158 41.42 -26.61 3.40
N LYS A 159 42.01 -26.46 4.60
CA LYS A 159 41.28 -26.19 5.84
C LYS A 159 40.69 -24.80 5.83
N THR A 160 41.46 -23.80 5.45
CA THR A 160 40.99 -22.42 5.30
C THR A 160 40.00 -22.32 4.14
N ALA A 161 40.29 -22.89 2.96
CA ALA A 161 39.37 -22.92 1.84
C ALA A 161 37.98 -23.49 2.23
N ALA A 162 37.97 -24.62 2.91
CA ALA A 162 36.74 -25.25 3.37
C ALA A 162 36.00 -24.44 4.45
N SER A 163 36.71 -23.66 5.27
CA SER A 163 36.09 -22.78 6.28
C SER A 163 35.52 -21.54 5.65
N VAL A 164 36.19 -20.95 4.66
CA VAL A 164 35.68 -19.85 3.85
C VAL A 164 34.40 -20.26 3.14
N MET A 165 34.43 -21.37 2.38
CA MET A 165 33.22 -21.87 1.69
C MET A 165 32.06 -22.18 2.64
N PHE A 166 32.34 -22.65 3.85
CA PHE A 166 31.32 -22.86 4.88
C PHE A 166 30.68 -21.53 5.32
N MET A 167 31.49 -20.50 5.58
CA MET A 167 30.97 -19.18 5.97
C MET A 167 30.19 -18.53 4.86
N LEU A 168 30.63 -18.62 3.60
CA LEU A 168 29.89 -18.12 2.44
C LEU A 168 28.52 -18.83 2.30
N ASN A 169 28.48 -20.15 2.45
CA ASN A 169 27.23 -20.90 2.38
C ASN A 169 26.26 -20.55 3.53
N ILE A 170 26.77 -20.29 4.74
CA ILE A 170 25.95 -19.77 5.85
C ILE A 170 25.39 -18.39 5.49
N GLY A 171 26.21 -17.51 4.93
CA GLY A 171 25.77 -16.19 4.45
C GLY A 171 24.64 -16.30 3.43
N GLU A 172 24.80 -17.14 2.40
CA GLU A 172 23.78 -17.39 1.36
C GLU A 172 22.45 -17.90 1.98
N ILE A 173 22.51 -18.83 2.95
CA ILE A 173 21.32 -19.38 3.63
C ILE A 173 20.59 -18.28 4.43
N LEU A 174 21.34 -17.45 5.16
CA LEU A 174 20.79 -16.35 5.96
C LEU A 174 20.14 -15.28 5.07
N GLU A 175 20.79 -14.94 3.96
CA GLU A 175 20.30 -13.96 2.97
C GLU A 175 18.98 -14.43 2.34
N ASP A 176 18.93 -15.66 1.81
CA ASP A 176 17.73 -16.26 1.20
C ASP A 176 16.54 -16.29 2.20
N TRP A 177 16.81 -16.73 3.44
CA TRP A 177 15.77 -16.78 4.47
C TRP A 177 15.25 -15.39 4.84
N THR A 178 16.14 -14.41 5.08
CA THR A 178 15.75 -13.08 5.55
C THR A 178 14.91 -12.37 4.49
N HIS A 179 15.31 -12.48 3.22
CA HIS A 179 14.57 -11.93 2.09
C HIS A 179 13.17 -12.58 1.97
N LYS A 180 13.10 -13.92 1.89
CA LYS A 180 11.83 -14.65 1.77
C LYS A 180 10.89 -14.39 2.93
N LYS A 181 11.41 -14.31 4.16
CA LYS A 181 10.63 -14.00 5.35
C LYS A 181 10.05 -12.60 5.28
N SER A 182 10.83 -11.62 4.86
CA SER A 182 10.37 -10.23 4.74
C SER A 182 9.24 -10.09 3.72
N VAL A 183 9.38 -10.76 2.55
CA VAL A 183 8.32 -10.79 1.52
C VAL A 183 7.06 -11.49 2.05
N ALA A 184 7.21 -12.62 2.76
CA ALA A 184 6.08 -13.35 3.33
C ALA A 184 5.35 -12.55 4.42
N ASP A 185 6.08 -11.85 5.29
CA ASP A 185 5.52 -11.00 6.34
C ASP A 185 4.74 -9.82 5.74
N LEU A 186 5.26 -9.18 4.67
CA LEU A 186 4.55 -8.14 3.94
C LEU A 186 3.30 -8.68 3.23
N ALA A 187 3.41 -9.80 2.52
CA ALA A 187 2.28 -10.44 1.85
C ALA A 187 1.17 -10.83 2.85
N GLY A 188 1.55 -11.32 4.03
CA GLY A 188 0.64 -11.62 5.13
C GLY A 188 -0.12 -10.38 5.60
N ALA A 189 0.57 -9.25 5.83
CA ALA A 189 -0.06 -7.99 6.25
C ALA A 189 -1.03 -7.44 5.18
N MET A 190 -0.64 -7.50 3.90
CA MET A 190 -1.49 -7.05 2.78
C MET A 190 -2.71 -7.97 2.55
N SER A 191 -2.62 -9.25 2.86
CA SER A 191 -3.72 -10.21 2.67
C SER A 191 -4.85 -10.07 3.68
N LEU A 192 -4.61 -9.41 4.82
CA LEU A 192 -5.61 -9.16 5.88
C LEU A 192 -6.62 -8.06 5.51
N ASN A 193 -6.34 -7.24 4.50
CA ASN A 193 -7.28 -6.24 4.00
C ASN A 193 -8.36 -6.92 3.13
N VAL A 194 -9.50 -7.24 3.75
CA VAL A 194 -10.63 -7.92 3.08
C VAL A 194 -11.42 -6.89 2.27
N GLU A 195 -11.53 -7.11 0.95
CA GLU A 195 -12.45 -6.36 0.10
C GLU A 195 -13.79 -7.08 0.03
N ASN A 196 -14.90 -6.32 0.04
CA ASN A 196 -16.24 -6.84 -0.14
C ASN A 196 -16.67 -6.64 -1.59
N VAL A 197 -17.48 -7.55 -2.10
CA VAL A 197 -18.01 -7.53 -3.46
C VAL A 197 -19.52 -7.75 -3.45
N TRP A 198 -20.22 -7.14 -4.40
CA TRP A 198 -21.65 -7.34 -4.60
C TRP A 198 -21.87 -8.64 -5.38
N VAL A 199 -22.58 -9.59 -4.79
CA VAL A 199 -22.98 -10.85 -5.44
C VAL A 199 -24.48 -10.85 -5.67
N LYS A 200 -24.87 -11.10 -6.92
CA LYS A 200 -26.27 -11.19 -7.32
C LYS A 200 -26.78 -12.63 -7.17
N THR A 201 -27.84 -12.78 -6.37
CA THR A 201 -28.52 -14.06 -6.20
C THR A 201 -30.01 -13.88 -6.54
N GLY A 202 -30.39 -14.28 -7.74
CA GLY A 202 -31.70 -13.94 -8.31
C GLY A 202 -31.87 -12.45 -8.54
N ASP A 203 -32.86 -11.81 -7.93
CA ASP A 203 -33.12 -10.37 -8.03
C ASP A 203 -32.51 -9.56 -6.85
N THR A 204 -31.81 -10.20 -5.93
CA THR A 204 -31.22 -9.53 -4.78
C THR A 204 -29.69 -9.46 -4.90
N GLU A 205 -29.14 -8.32 -4.51
CA GLU A 205 -27.70 -8.11 -4.40
C GLU A 205 -27.28 -8.09 -2.94
N THR A 206 -26.24 -8.87 -2.62
CA THR A 206 -25.72 -8.98 -1.26
C THR A 206 -24.24 -8.66 -1.25
N LEU A 207 -23.82 -7.80 -0.33
CA LEU A 207 -22.41 -7.48 -0.12
C LEU A 207 -21.76 -8.57 0.72
N ILE A 208 -20.86 -9.33 0.11
CA ILE A 208 -20.10 -10.40 0.78
C ILE A 208 -18.60 -10.18 0.67
N SER A 209 -17.84 -10.83 1.55
CA SER A 209 -16.38 -10.85 1.42
C SER A 209 -15.97 -11.54 0.12
N ILE A 210 -14.98 -10.98 -0.58
CA ILE A 210 -14.40 -11.60 -1.79
C ILE A 210 -13.90 -13.03 -1.52
N ASN A 211 -13.55 -13.36 -0.27
CA ASN A 211 -13.11 -14.69 0.13
C ASN A 211 -14.26 -15.72 0.18
N ASP A 212 -15.51 -15.26 0.27
CA ASP A 212 -16.70 -16.11 0.32
C ASP A 212 -17.30 -16.36 -1.07
N VAL A 213 -16.77 -15.69 -2.12
CA VAL A 213 -17.19 -15.86 -3.51
C VAL A 213 -16.74 -17.20 -4.04
N ARG A 214 -17.65 -17.90 -4.74
CA ARG A 214 -17.44 -19.22 -5.33
C ARG A 214 -17.40 -19.15 -6.84
N GLU A 215 -16.84 -20.19 -7.45
CA GLU A 215 -16.90 -20.39 -8.90
C GLU A 215 -18.39 -20.50 -9.35
N GLY A 216 -18.74 -19.70 -10.35
CA GLY A 216 -20.11 -19.59 -10.85
C GLY A 216 -20.95 -18.49 -10.19
N ASP A 217 -20.48 -17.83 -9.12
CA ASP A 217 -21.17 -16.69 -8.54
C ASP A 217 -21.18 -15.49 -9.50
N LEU A 218 -22.26 -14.70 -9.44
CA LEU A 218 -22.47 -13.53 -10.27
C LEU A 218 -22.07 -12.27 -9.50
N VAL A 219 -20.93 -11.70 -9.85
CA VAL A 219 -20.41 -10.47 -9.21
C VAL A 219 -20.82 -9.24 -10.02
N VAL A 220 -21.46 -8.28 -9.39
CA VAL A 220 -21.87 -7.02 -10.01
C VAL A 220 -20.73 -5.99 -9.89
N VAL A 221 -20.31 -5.45 -11.03
CA VAL A 221 -19.24 -4.44 -11.10
C VAL A 221 -19.77 -3.22 -11.83
N ARG A 222 -19.74 -2.06 -11.15
CA ARG A 222 -20.25 -0.78 -11.62
C ARG A 222 -19.15 0.17 -12.03
N THR A 223 -19.51 1.20 -12.75
CA THR A 223 -18.60 2.31 -13.12
C THR A 223 -17.72 2.74 -11.96
N GLY A 224 -16.43 2.92 -12.22
CA GLY A 224 -15.41 3.28 -11.24
C GLY A 224 -14.89 2.13 -10.39
N ASN A 225 -15.48 0.92 -10.47
CA ASN A 225 -15.04 -0.23 -9.70
C ASN A 225 -14.10 -1.14 -10.47
N MET A 226 -13.19 -1.77 -9.72
CA MET A 226 -12.29 -2.78 -10.25
C MET A 226 -13.01 -4.12 -10.34
N ILE A 227 -12.78 -4.86 -11.42
CA ILE A 227 -13.20 -6.25 -11.56
C ILE A 227 -12.40 -7.09 -10.57
N PRO A 228 -13.06 -7.70 -9.56
CA PRO A 228 -12.35 -8.33 -8.45
C PRO A 228 -11.81 -9.72 -8.80
N LEU A 229 -12.43 -10.41 -9.76
CA LEU A 229 -12.16 -11.80 -10.12
C LEU A 229 -12.24 -12.00 -11.62
N ASP A 230 -11.41 -12.92 -12.14
CA ASP A 230 -11.48 -13.34 -13.54
C ASP A 230 -12.81 -14.04 -13.84
N GLY A 231 -13.40 -13.73 -15.00
CA GLY A 231 -14.66 -14.35 -15.37
C GLY A 231 -15.19 -13.89 -16.72
N LYS A 232 -16.42 -14.30 -17.00
CA LYS A 232 -17.16 -13.91 -18.21
C LYS A 232 -18.32 -12.99 -17.86
N VAL A 233 -18.54 -11.97 -18.66
CA VAL A 233 -19.71 -11.11 -18.53
C VAL A 233 -20.96 -11.95 -18.78
N ALA A 234 -21.81 -12.09 -17.77
CA ALA A 234 -23.07 -12.83 -17.83
C ALA A 234 -24.27 -11.90 -18.12
N GLY A 235 -24.09 -10.59 -18.02
CA GLY A 235 -25.12 -9.60 -18.33
C GLY A 235 -24.59 -8.18 -18.17
N GLY A 236 -25.29 -7.22 -18.81
CA GLY A 236 -24.88 -5.83 -18.83
C GLY A 236 -23.81 -5.54 -19.91
N GLU A 237 -23.42 -4.28 -19.98
CA GLU A 237 -22.42 -3.80 -20.91
C GLU A 237 -21.56 -2.72 -20.23
N ALA A 238 -20.24 -2.83 -20.40
CA ALA A 238 -19.31 -1.92 -19.75
C ALA A 238 -18.09 -1.65 -20.63
N THR A 239 -17.55 -0.46 -20.52
CA THR A 239 -16.25 -0.10 -21.07
C THR A 239 -15.18 -0.33 -20.00
N VAL A 240 -14.21 -1.20 -20.27
CA VAL A 240 -13.22 -1.67 -19.29
C VAL A 240 -11.82 -1.21 -19.67
N ASN A 241 -11.16 -0.52 -18.79
CA ASN A 241 -9.74 -0.18 -18.91
C ASN A 241 -8.88 -1.40 -18.53
N GLN A 242 -8.07 -1.84 -19.47
CA GLN A 242 -7.18 -2.99 -19.35
C GLN A 242 -5.70 -2.60 -19.38
N ALA A 243 -5.38 -1.32 -19.26
CA ALA A 243 -4.01 -0.79 -19.36
C ALA A 243 -3.03 -1.46 -18.38
N SER A 244 -3.50 -1.84 -17.20
CA SER A 244 -2.74 -2.56 -16.17
C SER A 244 -2.26 -3.95 -16.60
N ILE A 245 -2.97 -4.58 -17.57
CA ILE A 245 -2.67 -5.94 -18.04
C ILE A 245 -2.06 -5.93 -19.43
N THR A 246 -2.63 -5.14 -20.34
CA THR A 246 -2.22 -5.13 -21.76
C THR A 246 -1.23 -4.03 -22.11
N GLY A 247 -1.11 -3.00 -21.25
CA GLY A 247 -0.32 -1.80 -21.53
C GLY A 247 -0.98 -0.83 -22.54
N GLU A 248 -2.17 -1.15 -23.04
CA GLU A 248 -2.93 -0.31 -23.98
C GLU A 248 -3.86 0.63 -23.21
N SER A 249 -3.73 1.94 -23.45
CA SER A 249 -4.49 2.98 -22.72
C SER A 249 -5.93 3.14 -23.21
N LEU A 250 -6.34 2.52 -24.32
CA LEU A 250 -7.70 2.63 -24.84
C LEU A 250 -8.63 1.64 -24.15
N PRO A 251 -9.74 2.11 -23.54
CA PRO A 251 -10.72 1.24 -22.91
C PRO A 251 -11.42 0.33 -23.95
N VAL A 252 -11.72 -0.89 -23.54
CA VAL A 252 -12.31 -1.92 -24.40
C VAL A 252 -13.77 -2.17 -23.97
N ARG A 253 -14.70 -2.07 -24.93
CA ARG A 253 -16.11 -2.39 -24.69
C ARG A 253 -16.26 -3.91 -24.46
N LYS A 254 -16.92 -4.29 -23.37
CA LYS A 254 -17.23 -5.66 -22.96
C LYS A 254 -18.73 -5.83 -22.89
N SER A 255 -19.22 -6.88 -23.56
CA SER A 255 -20.62 -7.28 -23.59
C SER A 255 -20.77 -8.70 -23.12
N GLU A 256 -21.99 -9.21 -23.01
CA GLU A 256 -22.28 -10.58 -22.60
C GLU A 256 -21.46 -11.61 -23.38
N GLY A 257 -20.86 -12.56 -22.64
CA GLY A 257 -19.93 -13.56 -23.17
C GLY A 257 -18.46 -13.11 -23.28
N SER A 258 -18.16 -11.81 -23.16
CA SER A 258 -16.79 -11.29 -23.18
C SER A 258 -16.04 -11.71 -21.92
N TYR A 259 -14.75 -12.07 -22.06
CA TYR A 259 -13.88 -12.36 -20.91
C TYR A 259 -13.35 -11.06 -20.30
N VAL A 260 -13.37 -11.00 -18.96
CA VAL A 260 -12.84 -9.88 -18.18
C VAL A 260 -11.82 -10.38 -17.15
N TYR A 261 -10.83 -9.55 -16.90
CA TYR A 261 -9.71 -9.90 -16.03
C TYR A 261 -9.77 -9.14 -14.71
N ALA A 262 -9.47 -9.83 -13.63
CA ALA A 262 -9.34 -9.21 -12.32
C ALA A 262 -8.21 -8.16 -12.32
N GLY A 263 -8.49 -7.01 -11.69
CA GLY A 263 -7.57 -5.88 -11.66
C GLY A 263 -7.77 -4.88 -12.81
N THR A 264 -8.71 -5.13 -13.72
CA THR A 264 -9.15 -4.14 -14.72
C THR A 264 -10.30 -3.31 -14.16
N VAL A 265 -10.52 -2.12 -14.69
CA VAL A 265 -11.48 -1.14 -14.13
C VAL A 265 -12.60 -0.85 -15.13
N VAL A 266 -13.83 -0.85 -14.64
CA VAL A 266 -15.00 -0.41 -15.40
C VAL A 266 -15.01 1.12 -15.44
N GLU A 267 -14.75 1.72 -16.62
CA GLU A 267 -14.80 3.16 -16.79
C GLU A 267 -16.22 3.68 -16.98
N GLU A 268 -17.04 2.91 -17.71
CA GLU A 268 -18.42 3.30 -18.03
C GLU A 268 -19.32 2.07 -18.08
N GLY A 269 -20.56 2.18 -17.59
CA GLY A 269 -21.55 1.11 -17.59
C GLY A 269 -21.51 0.20 -16.36
N GLU A 270 -22.24 -0.91 -16.43
CA GLU A 270 -22.32 -1.94 -15.39
C GLU A 270 -22.25 -3.31 -16.06
N CYS A 271 -21.50 -4.23 -15.48
CA CYS A 271 -21.48 -5.61 -15.92
C CYS A 271 -21.60 -6.59 -14.76
N VAL A 272 -22.27 -7.69 -15.01
CA VAL A 272 -22.36 -8.84 -14.10
C VAL A 272 -21.37 -9.89 -14.58
N VAL A 273 -20.40 -10.22 -13.75
CA VAL A 273 -19.31 -11.14 -14.07
C VAL A 273 -19.60 -12.50 -13.42
N CYS A 274 -19.73 -13.54 -14.23
CA CYS A 274 -19.73 -14.92 -13.75
C CYS A 274 -18.31 -15.36 -13.47
N VAL A 275 -17.99 -15.65 -12.21
CA VAL A 275 -16.65 -15.98 -11.74
C VAL A 275 -16.20 -17.33 -12.29
N ASP A 276 -15.08 -17.36 -12.99
CA ASP A 276 -14.53 -18.56 -13.64
C ASP A 276 -13.67 -19.39 -12.67
N LYS A 277 -12.97 -18.70 -11.74
CA LYS A 277 -12.21 -19.34 -10.65
C LYS A 277 -12.34 -18.54 -9.38
N ALA A 278 -12.87 -19.19 -8.34
CA ALA A 278 -12.83 -18.62 -6.99
C ALA A 278 -11.38 -18.50 -6.50
N LEU A 279 -11.16 -17.57 -5.57
CA LEU A 279 -9.84 -17.28 -4.99
C LEU A 279 -9.29 -18.48 -4.19
N GLY A 280 -8.75 -19.46 -4.90
CA GLY A 280 -7.89 -20.48 -4.32
C GLY A 280 -6.44 -20.19 -4.70
N GLY A 281 -5.60 -19.76 -3.75
CA GLY A 281 -4.17 -19.53 -3.96
C GLY A 281 -3.77 -18.25 -4.72
N GLY A 282 -4.61 -17.71 -5.59
CA GLY A 282 -4.24 -16.64 -6.51
C GLY A 282 -4.03 -15.25 -5.90
N ARG A 283 -4.62 -14.94 -4.73
CA ARG A 283 -4.47 -13.60 -4.11
C ARG A 283 -3.08 -13.39 -3.51
N TYR A 284 -2.59 -14.37 -2.76
CA TYR A 284 -1.24 -14.33 -2.19
C TYR A 284 -0.18 -14.27 -3.28
N ASP A 285 -0.32 -15.06 -4.34
CA ASP A 285 0.59 -15.04 -5.48
C ASP A 285 0.57 -13.70 -6.24
N ARG A 286 -0.60 -13.05 -6.35
CA ARG A 286 -0.69 -11.69 -6.91
C ARG A 286 0.00 -10.68 -6.00
N ILE A 287 -0.20 -10.76 -4.68
CA ILE A 287 0.47 -9.89 -3.72
C ILE A 287 1.99 -10.10 -3.80
N VAL A 288 2.46 -11.34 -3.86
CA VAL A 288 3.89 -11.65 -4.04
C VAL A 288 4.42 -11.07 -5.35
N LYS A 289 3.70 -11.21 -6.47
CA LYS A 289 4.08 -10.59 -7.75
C LYS A 289 4.08 -9.06 -7.67
N MET A 290 3.13 -8.47 -6.97
CA MET A 290 3.08 -7.02 -6.76
C MET A 290 4.28 -6.56 -5.91
N ILE A 291 4.67 -7.31 -4.89
CA ILE A 291 5.88 -7.05 -4.10
C ILE A 291 7.13 -7.18 -4.97
N GLU A 292 7.25 -8.23 -5.79
CA GLU A 292 8.36 -8.39 -6.74
C GLU A 292 8.44 -7.25 -7.77
N GLN A 293 7.30 -6.73 -8.21
CA GLN A 293 7.24 -5.54 -9.08
C GLN A 293 7.64 -4.27 -8.32
N SER A 294 7.18 -4.14 -7.08
CA SER A 294 7.55 -3.04 -6.18
C SER A 294 9.06 -3.01 -5.91
N GLU A 295 9.72 -4.16 -5.81
CA GLU A 295 11.18 -4.23 -5.69
C GLU A 295 11.93 -3.64 -6.91
N LYS A 296 11.29 -3.54 -8.07
CA LYS A 296 11.85 -2.84 -9.24
C LYS A 296 11.79 -1.32 -9.10
N LEU A 297 10.86 -0.80 -8.29
CA LEU A 297 10.71 0.62 -7.99
C LEU A 297 11.57 1.00 -6.77
N LYS A 298 12.87 0.75 -6.89
CA LYS A 298 13.85 1.03 -5.83
C LYS A 298 13.94 2.51 -5.53
N SER A 299 14.16 2.83 -4.25
CA SER A 299 14.49 4.18 -3.84
C SER A 299 15.85 4.63 -4.40
N SER A 300 16.05 5.93 -4.56
CA SER A 300 17.35 6.45 -5.03
C SER A 300 18.46 6.16 -4.02
N SER A 301 18.14 6.15 -2.74
CA SER A 301 19.05 5.78 -1.64
C SER A 301 19.44 4.31 -1.69
N GLU A 302 18.50 3.42 -1.99
CA GLU A 302 18.73 1.99 -2.17
C GLU A 302 19.61 1.72 -3.39
N ASP A 303 19.34 2.38 -4.51
CA ASP A 303 20.15 2.30 -5.72
C ASP A 303 21.55 2.88 -5.55
N LYS A 304 21.69 4.02 -4.83
CA LYS A 304 22.99 4.61 -4.49
C LYS A 304 23.83 3.64 -3.64
N ALA A 305 23.20 3.02 -2.63
CA ALA A 305 23.87 2.06 -1.76
C ALA A 305 24.30 0.79 -2.52
N SER A 306 23.44 0.26 -3.39
CA SER A 306 23.78 -0.88 -4.24
C SER A 306 24.93 -0.57 -5.18
N ARG A 307 24.91 0.60 -5.85
CA ARG A 307 26.01 1.04 -6.72
C ARG A 307 27.30 1.30 -5.96
N LEU A 308 27.22 1.86 -4.75
CA LEU A 308 28.38 2.06 -3.90
C LEU A 308 28.99 0.74 -3.45
N ALA A 309 28.14 -0.22 -3.06
CA ALA A 309 28.56 -1.57 -2.72
C ALA A 309 29.40 -2.20 -3.85
N ASP A 310 28.91 -2.13 -5.09
CA ASP A 310 29.65 -2.64 -6.26
C ASP A 310 30.95 -1.85 -6.54
N ARG A 311 30.92 -0.52 -6.32
CA ARG A 311 32.14 0.33 -6.46
C ARG A 311 33.21 0.04 -5.41
N LEU A 312 32.85 -0.51 -4.25
CA LEU A 312 33.82 -0.86 -3.20
C LEU A 312 34.61 -2.12 -3.54
N VAL A 313 34.10 -3.02 -4.39
CA VAL A 313 34.77 -4.27 -4.77
C VAL A 313 36.18 -4.04 -5.34
N PRO A 314 36.42 -3.15 -6.33
CA PRO A 314 37.76 -2.82 -6.81
C PRO A 314 38.71 -2.33 -5.70
N TYR A 315 38.20 -1.51 -4.77
CA TYR A 315 39.00 -1.00 -3.65
C TYR A 315 39.37 -2.11 -2.67
N THR A 316 38.47 -3.06 -2.40
CA THR A 316 38.74 -4.24 -1.59
C THR A 316 39.81 -5.12 -2.25
N LEU A 317 39.74 -5.34 -3.56
CA LEU A 317 40.77 -6.06 -4.32
C LEU A 317 42.10 -5.31 -4.29
N GLY A 318 42.12 -4.00 -4.52
CA GLY A 318 43.29 -3.15 -4.42
C GLY A 318 43.92 -3.17 -3.02
N GLY A 319 43.09 -3.03 -1.98
CA GLY A 319 43.51 -3.14 -0.57
C GLY A 319 44.09 -4.52 -0.23
N THR A 320 43.52 -5.56 -0.80
CA THR A 320 44.01 -6.95 -0.68
C THR A 320 45.42 -7.10 -1.24
N ILE A 321 45.63 -6.60 -2.48
CA ILE A 321 46.95 -6.64 -3.14
C ILE A 321 47.95 -5.79 -2.35
N LEU A 322 47.55 -4.59 -1.95
CA LEU A 322 48.42 -3.68 -1.15
C LEU A 322 48.79 -4.32 0.19
N THR A 323 47.83 -4.91 0.89
CA THR A 323 48.11 -5.63 2.16
C THR A 323 49.11 -6.77 1.95
N TYR A 324 48.99 -7.53 0.85
CA TYR A 324 50.00 -8.57 0.56
C TYR A 324 51.39 -7.98 0.24
N LEU A 325 51.46 -6.95 -0.56
CA LEU A 325 52.76 -6.29 -0.91
C LEU A 325 53.47 -5.71 0.31
N LEU A 326 52.74 -5.10 1.24
CA LEU A 326 53.28 -4.50 2.46
C LEU A 326 53.63 -5.54 3.53
N THR A 327 52.81 -6.55 3.71
CA THR A 327 52.97 -7.50 4.83
C THR A 327 53.60 -8.82 4.44
N ARG A 328 53.62 -9.14 3.13
CA ARG A 328 54.01 -10.48 2.60
C ARG A 328 53.28 -11.66 3.30
N ASN A 329 52.14 -11.37 3.91
CA ASN A 329 51.38 -12.32 4.69
C ASN A 329 50.01 -12.57 4.08
N VAL A 330 49.79 -13.76 3.53
CA VAL A 330 48.54 -14.14 2.85
C VAL A 330 47.36 -14.25 3.84
N THR A 331 47.61 -14.56 5.10
CA THR A 331 46.55 -14.61 6.12
C THR A 331 45.96 -13.21 6.34
N LYS A 332 46.82 -12.18 6.41
CA LYS A 332 46.40 -10.78 6.51
C LYS A 332 45.68 -10.32 5.22
N MET A 333 46.16 -10.73 4.06
CA MET A 333 45.50 -10.51 2.77
C MET A 333 44.10 -11.12 2.73
N LEU A 334 43.95 -12.38 3.16
CA LEU A 334 42.65 -13.06 3.22
C LEU A 334 41.69 -12.38 4.20
N ALA A 335 42.18 -11.77 5.28
CA ALA A 335 41.32 -11.05 6.21
C ALA A 335 40.62 -9.83 5.56
N VAL A 336 41.25 -9.19 4.57
CA VAL A 336 40.62 -8.12 3.78
C VAL A 336 39.55 -8.68 2.85
N LEU A 337 39.82 -9.82 2.18
CA LEU A 337 38.88 -10.48 1.28
C LEU A 337 37.64 -11.04 1.97
N MET A 338 37.74 -11.39 3.27
CA MET A 338 36.65 -12.01 4.02
C MET A 338 35.60 -11.00 4.53
N VAL A 339 35.86 -9.72 4.41
CA VAL A 339 34.94 -8.67 4.85
C VAL A 339 34.43 -7.92 3.62
N ASP A 340 33.20 -8.20 3.27
CA ASP A 340 32.52 -7.55 2.16
C ASP A 340 31.50 -6.52 2.66
N PHE A 341 31.52 -5.33 2.02
CA PHE A 341 30.53 -4.30 2.32
C PHE A 341 29.20 -4.50 1.59
N SER A 342 29.24 -5.27 0.50
CA SER A 342 28.14 -5.34 -0.47
C SER A 342 27.00 -6.21 0.04
N CYS A 343 27.27 -7.36 0.65
CA CYS A 343 26.25 -8.29 1.13
C CYS A 343 25.32 -7.61 2.15
N ALA A 344 25.89 -6.98 3.17
CA ALA A 344 25.12 -6.34 4.22
C ALA A 344 24.27 -5.16 3.70
N LEU A 345 24.82 -4.35 2.77
CA LEU A 345 24.11 -3.21 2.18
C LEU A 345 22.97 -3.66 1.25
N LYS A 346 23.24 -4.62 0.37
CA LYS A 346 22.25 -5.13 -0.60
C LYS A 346 21.11 -5.88 0.05
N LEU A 347 21.32 -6.44 1.25
CA LEU A 347 20.30 -7.17 1.97
C LEU A 347 19.49 -6.28 2.92
N SER A 348 20.16 -5.48 3.76
CA SER A 348 19.49 -4.78 4.86
C SER A 348 18.57 -3.65 4.40
N MET A 349 18.85 -3.02 3.24
CA MET A 349 18.06 -1.90 2.76
C MET A 349 16.71 -2.32 2.16
N PRO A 350 16.64 -3.27 1.21
CA PRO A 350 15.36 -3.79 0.74
C PRO A 350 14.49 -4.32 1.88
N ILE A 351 15.09 -5.00 2.85
CA ILE A 351 14.38 -5.52 4.04
C ILE A 351 13.77 -4.37 4.86
N ALA A 352 14.50 -3.27 5.05
CA ALA A 352 13.98 -2.11 5.77
C ALA A 352 12.79 -1.49 5.03
N VAL A 353 12.86 -1.39 3.69
CA VAL A 353 11.76 -0.90 2.83
C VAL A 353 10.54 -1.82 2.92
N LEU A 354 10.72 -3.14 2.78
CA LEU A 354 9.63 -4.11 2.91
C LEU A 354 8.99 -4.06 4.32
N SER A 355 9.80 -3.85 5.36
CA SER A 355 9.30 -3.67 6.73
C SER A 355 8.48 -2.39 6.89
N ALA A 356 8.92 -1.28 6.28
CA ALA A 356 8.17 -0.03 6.24
C ALA A 356 6.83 -0.18 5.50
N MET A 357 6.83 -0.84 4.34
CA MET A 357 5.61 -1.13 3.58
C MET A 357 4.64 -2.02 4.38
N ARG A 358 5.15 -3.02 5.10
CA ARG A 358 4.35 -3.84 6.00
C ARG A 358 3.73 -2.99 7.13
N GLU A 359 4.50 -2.10 7.73
CA GLU A 359 4.02 -1.22 8.79
C GLU A 359 2.95 -0.25 8.26
N CYS A 360 3.16 0.36 7.09
CA CYS A 360 2.15 1.14 6.38
C CYS A 360 0.85 0.35 6.17
N SER A 361 0.95 -0.92 5.73
CA SER A 361 -0.20 -1.79 5.51
C SER A 361 -1.02 -2.03 6.78
N ASN A 362 -0.38 -2.09 7.96
CA ASN A 362 -1.08 -2.20 9.25
C ASN A 362 -1.96 -0.98 9.55
N TYR A 363 -1.59 0.20 9.01
CA TYR A 363 -2.38 1.44 9.07
C TYR A 363 -3.29 1.64 7.86
N LYS A 364 -3.56 0.59 7.08
CA LYS A 364 -4.38 0.63 5.85
C LYS A 364 -3.80 1.56 4.77
N ILE A 365 -2.50 1.75 4.77
CA ILE A 365 -1.76 2.50 3.77
C ILE A 365 -1.05 1.51 2.86
N SER A 366 -1.38 1.50 1.57
CA SER A 366 -0.73 0.68 0.56
C SER A 366 0.26 1.51 -0.25
N VAL A 367 1.50 1.04 -0.35
CA VAL A 367 2.60 1.75 -1.04
C VAL A 367 3.10 0.87 -2.19
N LYS A 368 3.21 1.42 -3.39
CA LYS A 368 3.65 0.68 -4.58
C LYS A 368 5.17 0.45 -4.67
N GLY A 369 5.98 1.13 -3.85
CA GLY A 369 7.42 0.92 -3.83
C GLY A 369 8.19 1.85 -2.91
N GLY A 370 9.43 1.46 -2.59
CA GLY A 370 10.32 2.22 -1.70
C GLY A 370 10.64 3.63 -2.19
N LYS A 371 10.65 3.85 -3.50
CA LYS A 371 10.83 5.17 -4.13
C LYS A 371 9.84 6.19 -3.58
N PHE A 372 8.60 5.79 -3.36
CA PHE A 372 7.54 6.70 -2.92
C PHE A 372 7.63 7.01 -1.42
N LEU A 373 8.09 6.07 -0.59
CA LEU A 373 8.42 6.35 0.81
C LEU A 373 9.60 7.34 0.94
N GLU A 374 10.60 7.22 0.07
CA GLU A 374 11.70 8.20 0.01
C GLU A 374 11.15 9.58 -0.39
N ALA A 375 10.33 9.66 -1.45
CA ALA A 375 9.69 10.90 -1.88
C ALA A 375 8.86 11.53 -0.76
N VAL A 376 8.03 10.75 -0.04
CA VAL A 376 7.29 11.23 1.12
C VAL A 376 8.22 11.75 2.22
N SER A 377 9.36 11.09 2.48
CA SER A 377 10.33 11.55 3.49
C SER A 377 11.07 12.83 3.09
N GLU A 378 11.30 13.06 1.79
CA GLU A 378 12.04 14.22 1.27
C GLU A 378 11.15 15.40 0.91
N ALA A 379 9.83 15.20 0.84
CA ALA A 379 8.88 16.23 0.46
C ALA A 379 8.94 17.44 1.38
N ASP A 380 8.92 18.62 0.76
CA ASP A 380 8.82 19.91 1.42
C ASP A 380 7.48 20.62 1.15
N THR A 381 6.76 20.18 0.11
CA THR A 381 5.49 20.75 -0.34
C THR A 381 4.42 19.67 -0.48
N ILE A 382 3.24 19.94 0.05
CA ILE A 382 2.05 19.10 -0.13
C ILE A 382 0.97 19.92 -0.82
N VAL A 383 0.37 19.34 -1.86
CA VAL A 383 -0.79 19.89 -2.57
C VAL A 383 -2.01 19.03 -2.25
N PHE A 384 -3.01 19.61 -1.66
CA PHE A 384 -4.30 18.97 -1.40
C PHE A 384 -5.34 19.36 -2.44
N ASP A 385 -6.05 18.39 -2.97
CA ASP A 385 -7.38 18.67 -3.50
C ASP A 385 -8.34 18.95 -2.34
N LYS A 386 -9.36 19.81 -2.57
CA LYS A 386 -10.35 20.09 -1.54
C LYS A 386 -11.36 18.95 -1.41
N THR A 387 -12.04 18.65 -2.53
CA THR A 387 -13.23 17.80 -2.55
C THR A 387 -12.89 16.32 -2.38
N GLY A 388 -13.53 15.64 -1.41
CA GLY A 388 -13.24 14.24 -1.13
C GLY A 388 -11.93 13.99 -0.41
N THR A 389 -11.09 15.01 -0.22
CA THR A 389 -9.80 14.93 0.49
C THR A 389 -9.86 15.71 1.81
N LEU A 390 -9.96 17.02 1.79
CA LEU A 390 -10.16 17.84 2.99
C LEU A 390 -11.61 17.85 3.45
N THR A 391 -12.54 17.46 2.57
CA THR A 391 -13.97 17.33 2.82
C THR A 391 -14.40 15.87 2.71
N TYR A 392 -15.64 15.60 3.14
CA TYR A 392 -16.22 14.24 3.04
C TYR A 392 -16.76 13.90 1.65
N ALA A 393 -16.77 14.83 0.67
CA ALA A 393 -17.49 14.72 -0.60
C ALA A 393 -18.98 14.34 -0.43
N ALA A 394 -19.57 14.80 0.65
CA ALA A 394 -20.97 14.58 1.00
C ALA A 394 -21.65 15.95 1.19
N PRO A 395 -21.97 16.66 0.10
CA PRO A 395 -22.61 17.97 0.19
C PRO A 395 -23.88 17.91 1.04
N THR A 396 -24.12 18.95 1.85
CA THR A 396 -25.28 19.10 2.70
C THR A 396 -25.94 20.43 2.47
N VAL A 397 -27.26 20.48 2.56
CA VAL A 397 -28.01 21.73 2.51
C VAL A 397 -27.94 22.39 3.89
N GLU A 398 -27.23 23.52 3.97
CA GLU A 398 -27.08 24.29 5.20
C GLU A 398 -28.26 25.22 5.45
N LYS A 399 -28.75 25.87 4.37
CA LYS A 399 -29.80 26.86 4.46
C LYS A 399 -30.57 26.95 3.16
N VAL A 400 -31.88 27.17 3.26
CA VAL A 400 -32.74 27.56 2.14
C VAL A 400 -33.22 29.01 2.39
N ILE A 401 -32.90 29.90 1.48
CA ILE A 401 -33.24 31.31 1.57
C ILE A 401 -34.37 31.59 0.56
N PRO A 402 -35.63 31.75 1.00
CA PRO A 402 -36.75 32.04 0.11
C PRO A 402 -36.76 33.50 -0.29
N PHE A 403 -37.28 33.79 -1.48
CA PHE A 403 -37.47 35.10 -2.05
C PHE A 403 -38.96 35.33 -2.38
N GLY A 404 -39.41 36.59 -2.39
CA GLY A 404 -40.82 36.93 -2.73
C GLY A 404 -41.83 36.39 -1.73
N ASN A 405 -41.51 36.38 -0.43
CA ASN A 405 -42.41 35.99 0.68
C ASN A 405 -42.89 34.53 0.58
N ARG A 406 -42.05 33.60 0.10
CA ARG A 406 -42.33 32.17 -0.05
C ARG A 406 -41.85 31.38 1.19
N ASP A 407 -42.38 30.17 1.33
CA ASP A 407 -41.95 29.25 2.41
C ASP A 407 -40.70 28.45 2.04
N ALA A 408 -39.74 28.40 2.94
CA ALA A 408 -38.47 27.71 2.71
C ALA A 408 -38.64 26.20 2.54
N ASP A 409 -39.53 25.54 3.30
CA ASP A 409 -39.76 24.12 3.23
C ASP A 409 -40.50 23.71 1.96
N GLU A 410 -41.43 24.61 1.48
CA GLU A 410 -42.09 24.42 0.18
C GLU A 410 -41.09 24.53 -0.97
N MET A 411 -40.15 25.49 -0.91
CA MET A 411 -39.10 25.66 -1.92
C MET A 411 -38.11 24.47 -1.91
N LEU A 412 -37.75 23.97 -0.75
CA LEU A 412 -36.90 22.78 -0.64
C LEU A 412 -37.61 21.52 -1.20
N ARG A 413 -38.90 21.34 -0.90
CA ARG A 413 -39.70 20.26 -1.43
C ARG A 413 -39.78 20.30 -2.96
N LEU A 414 -39.98 21.48 -3.53
CA LEU A 414 -40.07 21.69 -4.98
C LEU A 414 -38.70 21.41 -5.64
N ALA A 415 -37.61 21.88 -5.04
CA ALA A 415 -36.26 21.61 -5.51
C ALA A 415 -35.94 20.13 -5.49
N ALA A 416 -36.28 19.43 -4.41
CA ALA A 416 -36.04 17.98 -4.29
C ALA A 416 -36.81 17.18 -5.33
N CYS A 417 -38.05 17.59 -5.63
CA CYS A 417 -38.89 16.98 -6.67
C CYS A 417 -38.26 17.04 -8.07
N LEU A 418 -37.58 18.15 -8.38
CA LEU A 418 -36.89 18.32 -9.67
C LEU A 418 -35.56 17.56 -9.71
N GLU A 419 -34.79 17.63 -8.63
CA GLU A 419 -33.45 17.06 -8.55
C GLU A 419 -33.42 15.52 -8.42
N GLU A 420 -34.52 14.89 -7.97
CA GLU A 420 -34.61 13.42 -7.81
C GLU A 420 -34.38 12.64 -9.12
N HIS A 421 -34.71 13.25 -10.27
CA HIS A 421 -34.63 12.61 -11.58
C HIS A 421 -33.22 12.57 -12.16
N TYR A 422 -32.32 13.40 -11.68
CA TYR A 422 -30.95 13.51 -12.19
C TYR A 422 -29.95 13.48 -11.05
N PRO A 423 -29.68 12.28 -10.49
CA PRO A 423 -28.87 12.15 -9.28
C PRO A 423 -27.41 12.55 -9.53
N HIS A 424 -27.01 13.66 -8.94
CA HIS A 424 -25.63 14.09 -8.77
C HIS A 424 -25.40 14.54 -7.32
N SER A 425 -24.18 14.81 -6.92
CA SER A 425 -23.84 15.07 -5.51
C SER A 425 -24.70 16.17 -4.86
N MET A 426 -24.90 17.29 -5.54
CA MET A 426 -25.73 18.42 -5.03
C MET A 426 -27.22 18.06 -5.03
N ALA A 427 -27.71 17.37 -6.06
CA ALA A 427 -29.09 16.88 -6.14
C ALA A 427 -29.41 15.94 -4.97
N ASN A 428 -28.51 14.98 -4.71
CA ASN A 428 -28.65 14.05 -3.58
C ASN A 428 -28.71 14.78 -2.23
N ALA A 429 -27.96 15.88 -2.07
CA ALA A 429 -28.00 16.71 -0.87
C ALA A 429 -29.37 17.38 -0.68
N VAL A 430 -29.95 17.92 -1.75
CA VAL A 430 -31.28 18.56 -1.73
C VAL A 430 -32.37 17.54 -1.40
N VAL A 431 -32.36 16.40 -2.06
CA VAL A 431 -33.30 15.27 -1.81
C VAL A 431 -33.16 14.73 -0.39
N ALA A 432 -31.92 14.53 0.11
CA ALA A 432 -31.68 14.09 1.47
C ALA A 432 -32.20 15.08 2.51
N ALA A 433 -31.96 16.38 2.32
CA ALA A 433 -32.44 17.43 3.23
C ALA A 433 -33.98 17.50 3.28
N ALA A 434 -34.64 17.35 2.14
CA ALA A 434 -36.11 17.28 2.09
C ALA A 434 -36.65 16.05 2.83
N LYS A 435 -36.00 14.88 2.65
CA LYS A 435 -36.36 13.61 3.31
C LYS A 435 -36.17 13.71 4.82
N GLU A 436 -35.05 14.29 5.29
CA GLU A 436 -34.77 14.48 6.72
C GLU A 436 -35.84 15.34 7.41
N LYS A 437 -36.33 16.36 6.73
CA LYS A 437 -37.45 17.21 7.20
C LYS A 437 -38.83 16.56 7.04
N GLY A 438 -38.89 15.33 6.49
CA GLY A 438 -40.17 14.62 6.27
C GLY A 438 -41.06 15.26 5.19
N LEU A 439 -40.47 16.05 4.28
CA LEU A 439 -41.17 16.68 3.18
C LEU A 439 -41.42 15.65 2.07
N SER A 440 -42.52 14.93 2.13
CA SER A 440 -42.94 14.05 1.04
C SER A 440 -43.51 14.82 -0.12
N HIS A 441 -43.25 14.38 -1.34
CA HIS A 441 -43.85 14.95 -2.54
C HIS A 441 -44.53 13.83 -3.35
N GLU A 442 -45.68 14.17 -3.93
CA GLU A 442 -46.24 13.45 -5.07
C GLU A 442 -45.66 14.07 -6.34
N GLU A 443 -45.46 13.32 -7.42
CA GLU A 443 -44.96 13.84 -8.69
C GLU A 443 -45.94 14.84 -9.30
N TYR A 444 -45.61 16.14 -9.21
CA TYR A 444 -46.49 17.24 -9.72
C TYR A 444 -46.01 17.81 -11.05
N HIS A 445 -44.95 17.30 -11.64
CA HIS A 445 -44.38 17.84 -12.89
C HIS A 445 -44.72 16.99 -14.11
N SER A 446 -44.72 17.60 -15.30
CA SER A 446 -45.06 16.92 -16.54
C SER A 446 -43.84 16.24 -17.15
N SER A 447 -42.90 16.94 -17.67
CA SER A 447 -41.64 16.43 -18.21
C SER A 447 -40.49 17.23 -17.64
N VAL A 448 -39.43 16.54 -17.23
CA VAL A 448 -38.21 17.19 -16.74
C VAL A 448 -37.21 17.23 -17.90
N GLU A 449 -36.76 18.43 -18.25
CA GLU A 449 -35.74 18.60 -19.27
C GLU A 449 -34.40 18.97 -18.58
N TYR A 450 -33.41 18.14 -18.81
CA TYR A 450 -32.06 18.33 -18.26
C TYR A 450 -31.18 19.08 -19.27
N VAL A 451 -30.70 20.25 -18.88
CA VAL A 451 -29.70 20.99 -19.65
C VAL A 451 -28.31 20.67 -19.12
N VAL A 452 -27.55 19.90 -19.92
CA VAL A 452 -26.24 19.38 -19.51
C VAL A 452 -25.31 20.48 -19.01
N ALA A 453 -24.74 20.28 -17.81
CA ALA A 453 -23.87 21.22 -17.13
C ALA A 453 -24.45 22.58 -16.69
N HIS A 454 -25.75 22.79 -16.86
CA HIS A 454 -26.40 24.09 -16.52
C HIS A 454 -27.45 23.94 -15.42
N GLY A 455 -28.40 23.01 -15.57
CA GLY A 455 -29.51 22.84 -14.61
C GLY A 455 -30.67 22.03 -15.16
N ILE A 456 -31.81 22.14 -14.46
CA ILE A 456 -33.04 21.42 -14.75
C ILE A 456 -34.17 22.40 -15.01
N SER A 457 -34.97 22.15 -16.04
CA SER A 457 -36.19 22.89 -16.35
C SER A 457 -37.39 21.95 -16.38
N SER A 458 -38.53 22.37 -15.81
CA SER A 458 -39.78 21.60 -15.84
C SER A 458 -41.00 22.49 -15.73
N MET A 459 -42.14 21.91 -16.04
CA MET A 459 -43.45 22.56 -15.83
C MET A 459 -44.14 21.97 -14.62
N VAL A 460 -44.37 22.78 -13.60
CA VAL A 460 -45.08 22.42 -12.37
C VAL A 460 -46.33 23.30 -12.28
N GLU A 461 -47.52 22.71 -12.20
CA GLU A 461 -48.80 23.44 -12.13
C GLU A 461 -48.94 24.54 -13.21
N ASN A 462 -48.54 24.25 -14.45
CA ASN A 462 -48.50 25.19 -15.59
C ASN A 462 -47.55 26.40 -15.42
N LYS A 463 -46.62 26.36 -14.49
CA LYS A 463 -45.56 27.35 -14.30
C LYS A 463 -44.22 26.73 -14.69
N LYS A 464 -43.39 27.45 -15.42
CA LYS A 464 -42.03 27.04 -15.71
C LYS A 464 -41.21 27.18 -14.43
N VAL A 465 -40.62 26.08 -13.99
CA VAL A 465 -39.73 26.02 -12.84
C VAL A 465 -38.35 25.58 -13.31
N ILE A 466 -37.33 26.29 -12.89
CA ILE A 466 -35.95 26.00 -13.22
C ILE A 466 -35.11 25.96 -11.94
N ILE A 467 -34.13 25.05 -11.91
CA ILE A 467 -33.16 24.95 -10.84
C ILE A 467 -31.76 24.74 -11.45
N GLY A 468 -30.76 25.48 -10.98
CA GLY A 468 -29.42 25.37 -11.53
C GLY A 468 -28.45 26.41 -11.04
N SER A 469 -27.34 26.58 -11.80
CA SER A 469 -26.32 27.60 -11.53
C SER A 469 -26.80 29.04 -11.75
N ALA A 470 -26.06 30.02 -11.22
CA ALA A 470 -26.34 31.43 -11.46
C ALA A 470 -26.36 31.76 -12.97
N HIS A 471 -25.40 31.24 -13.73
CA HIS A 471 -25.32 31.42 -15.18
C HIS A 471 -26.60 30.94 -15.86
N PHE A 472 -27.01 29.68 -15.56
CA PHE A 472 -28.22 29.12 -16.14
C PHE A 472 -29.49 29.95 -15.82
N VAL A 473 -29.67 30.30 -14.54
CA VAL A 473 -30.89 30.99 -14.09
C VAL A 473 -30.95 32.43 -14.56
N PHE A 474 -29.85 33.18 -14.49
CA PHE A 474 -29.85 34.63 -14.76
C PHE A 474 -29.41 34.99 -16.18
N GLU A 475 -28.47 34.29 -16.79
CA GLU A 475 -27.93 34.62 -18.12
C GLU A 475 -28.66 33.85 -19.22
N ASP A 476 -28.81 32.49 -19.09
CA ASP A 476 -29.47 31.72 -20.13
C ASP A 476 -30.99 31.86 -20.12
N GLU A 477 -31.60 31.80 -18.94
CA GLU A 477 -33.07 31.86 -18.78
C GLU A 477 -33.61 33.26 -18.42
N GLY A 478 -32.72 34.22 -18.19
CA GLY A 478 -33.07 35.64 -18.01
C GLY A 478 -33.96 35.94 -16.79
N CYS A 479 -33.87 35.12 -15.74
CA CYS A 479 -34.67 35.32 -14.54
C CYS A 479 -34.23 36.57 -13.76
N VAL A 480 -35.16 37.15 -13.01
CA VAL A 480 -34.91 38.37 -12.23
C VAL A 480 -35.09 38.10 -10.74
N VAL A 481 -34.40 38.91 -9.93
CA VAL A 481 -34.62 38.94 -8.46
C VAL A 481 -35.92 39.70 -8.18
N PRO A 482 -36.78 39.26 -7.25
CA PRO A 482 -37.99 39.98 -6.88
C PRO A 482 -37.70 41.41 -6.41
N GLU A 483 -38.54 42.37 -6.79
CA GLU A 483 -38.44 43.76 -6.32
C GLU A 483 -38.48 43.84 -4.78
N GLY A 484 -37.48 44.48 -4.19
CA GLY A 484 -37.32 44.62 -2.74
C GLY A 484 -36.46 43.58 -2.06
N ASP A 485 -36.05 42.51 -2.76
CA ASP A 485 -35.19 41.45 -2.22
C ASP A 485 -33.73 41.56 -2.72
N GLU A 486 -33.34 42.66 -3.40
CA GLU A 486 -31.97 42.85 -3.93
C GLU A 486 -30.92 42.91 -2.81
N GLU A 487 -31.28 43.55 -1.65
CA GLU A 487 -30.38 43.57 -0.49
C GLU A 487 -30.15 42.16 0.07
N LEU A 488 -31.20 41.33 0.15
CA LEU A 488 -31.12 39.92 0.58
C LEU A 488 -30.23 39.11 -0.37
N PHE A 489 -30.44 39.30 -1.69
CA PHE A 489 -29.62 38.61 -2.72
C PHE A 489 -28.13 38.99 -2.61
N ASN A 490 -27.83 40.28 -2.46
CA ASN A 490 -26.47 40.76 -2.31
C ASN A 490 -25.81 40.38 -0.97
N SER A 491 -26.62 40.02 0.03
CA SER A 491 -26.13 39.53 1.33
C SER A 491 -25.87 38.05 1.40
N LEU A 492 -26.06 37.31 0.29
CA LEU A 492 -25.75 35.86 0.24
C LEU A 492 -24.30 35.61 0.58
N SER A 493 -24.07 34.68 1.52
CA SER A 493 -22.72 34.35 1.96
C SER A 493 -21.97 33.61 0.86
N GLY A 494 -20.81 34.10 0.46
CA GLY A 494 -19.92 33.45 -0.50
C GLY A 494 -19.24 32.15 0.02
N GLU A 495 -19.52 31.76 1.25
CA GLU A 495 -18.98 30.52 1.84
C GLU A 495 -19.65 29.26 1.29
N TYR A 496 -20.86 29.38 0.72
CA TYR A 496 -21.66 28.27 0.22
C TYR A 496 -21.67 28.21 -1.30
N SER A 497 -21.84 27.02 -1.82
CA SER A 497 -22.25 26.82 -3.20
C SER A 497 -23.76 27.09 -3.28
N HIS A 498 -24.17 27.91 -4.23
CA HIS A 498 -25.57 28.33 -4.38
C HIS A 498 -26.22 27.57 -5.53
N LEU A 499 -27.38 26.97 -5.26
CA LEU A 499 -28.28 26.41 -6.24
C LEU A 499 -29.53 27.30 -6.30
N TYR A 500 -29.80 27.87 -7.46
CA TYR A 500 -30.87 28.88 -7.66
C TYR A 500 -32.12 28.20 -8.19
N LEU A 501 -33.25 28.43 -7.51
CA LEU A 501 -34.57 27.97 -7.91
C LEU A 501 -35.39 29.17 -8.37
N ALA A 502 -35.91 29.15 -9.61
CA ALA A 502 -36.77 30.23 -10.13
C ALA A 502 -38.09 29.66 -10.65
N ILE A 503 -39.17 30.44 -10.50
CA ILE A 503 -40.51 30.08 -10.91
C ILE A 503 -41.06 31.21 -11.80
N SER A 504 -41.46 30.85 -13.03
CA SER A 504 -42.01 31.79 -14.03
C SER A 504 -41.10 33.02 -14.27
N GLY A 505 -39.79 32.80 -14.36
CA GLY A 505 -38.80 33.83 -14.64
C GLY A 505 -38.40 34.72 -13.44
N VAL A 506 -38.83 34.37 -12.22
CA VAL A 506 -38.50 35.12 -11.00
C VAL A 506 -37.85 34.23 -9.98
N LEU A 507 -36.75 34.67 -9.37
CA LEU A 507 -36.03 33.91 -8.33
C LEU A 507 -36.98 33.58 -7.17
N ALA A 508 -37.05 32.33 -6.81
CA ALA A 508 -37.94 31.81 -5.80
C ALA A 508 -37.22 31.43 -4.50
N ALA A 509 -36.03 30.83 -4.61
CA ALA A 509 -35.19 30.52 -3.48
C ALA A 509 -33.73 30.32 -3.90
N VAL A 510 -32.83 30.47 -2.95
CA VAL A 510 -31.43 30.07 -3.06
C VAL A 510 -31.17 28.98 -2.02
N ILE A 511 -30.71 27.83 -2.48
CA ILE A 511 -30.32 26.70 -1.63
C ILE A 511 -28.81 26.77 -1.43
N CYS A 512 -28.41 27.02 -0.19
CA CYS A 512 -27.01 27.10 0.19
C CYS A 512 -26.51 25.70 0.53
N ILE A 513 -25.54 25.23 -0.23
CA ILE A 513 -24.95 23.87 -0.10
C ILE A 513 -23.51 24.01 0.32
N SER A 514 -23.08 23.26 1.34
CA SER A 514 -21.69 23.13 1.74
C SER A 514 -21.24 21.68 1.63
N ASP A 515 -19.94 21.49 1.38
CA ASP A 515 -19.30 20.20 1.52
C ASP A 515 -18.52 20.23 2.86
N PRO A 516 -18.97 19.48 3.89
CA PRO A 516 -18.43 19.59 5.23
C PRO A 516 -16.96 19.20 5.28
N LEU A 517 -16.16 20.07 5.91
CA LEU A 517 -14.75 19.78 6.18
C LEU A 517 -14.63 18.60 7.15
N ARG A 518 -13.60 17.80 6.97
CA ARG A 518 -13.23 16.76 7.96
C ARG A 518 -12.84 17.44 9.27
N ALA A 519 -13.35 16.90 10.36
CA ALA A 519 -13.14 17.48 11.69
C ALA A 519 -11.66 17.60 12.07
N GLU A 520 -10.86 16.65 11.61
CA GLU A 520 -9.42 16.54 11.88
C GLU A 520 -8.54 17.33 10.88
N ALA A 521 -9.11 17.96 9.84
CA ALA A 521 -8.32 18.54 8.75
C ALA A 521 -7.31 19.60 9.20
N ALA A 522 -7.73 20.54 10.06
CA ALA A 522 -6.86 21.60 10.57
C ALA A 522 -5.72 21.03 11.44
N ASP A 523 -6.04 20.09 12.32
CA ASP A 523 -5.05 19.47 13.21
C ASP A 523 -4.06 18.60 12.42
N ALA A 524 -4.53 17.87 11.39
CA ALA A 524 -3.67 17.08 10.52
C ALA A 524 -2.71 17.96 9.71
N ILE A 525 -3.17 19.11 9.18
CA ILE A 525 -2.31 20.07 8.47
C ILE A 525 -1.24 20.61 9.40
N LYS A 526 -1.62 21.02 10.62
CA LYS A 526 -0.65 21.47 11.63
C LYS A 526 0.38 20.38 11.95
N ALA A 527 -0.06 19.14 12.16
CA ALA A 527 0.83 18.02 12.45
C ALA A 527 1.77 17.70 11.28
N LEU A 528 1.36 17.92 10.01
CA LEU A 528 2.23 17.79 8.84
C LEU A 528 3.33 18.87 8.83
N HIS A 529 3.00 20.13 9.20
CA HIS A 529 4.02 21.17 9.39
C HIS A 529 5.01 20.79 10.51
N ASP A 530 4.52 20.26 11.64
CA ASP A 530 5.39 19.79 12.73
C ASP A 530 6.31 18.64 12.30
N CYS A 531 5.88 17.86 11.29
CA CYS A 531 6.71 16.81 10.65
C CYS A 531 7.67 17.33 9.57
N GLY A 532 7.80 18.67 9.41
CA GLY A 532 8.79 19.30 8.55
C GLY A 532 8.34 19.59 7.11
N ILE A 533 7.02 19.62 6.85
CA ILE A 533 6.47 20.12 5.58
C ILE A 533 6.49 21.66 5.65
N SER A 534 7.14 22.30 4.69
CA SER A 534 7.36 23.74 4.69
C SER A 534 6.24 24.52 3.99
N LYS A 535 5.49 23.87 3.10
CA LYS A 535 4.43 24.48 2.31
C LYS A 535 3.27 23.52 2.07
N ILE A 536 2.07 23.94 2.45
CA ILE A 536 0.83 23.20 2.19
C ILE A 536 -0.11 24.07 1.35
N VAL A 537 -0.52 23.53 0.21
CA VAL A 537 -1.33 24.22 -0.80
C VAL A 537 -2.66 23.51 -0.97
N MET A 538 -3.75 24.24 -1.01
CA MET A 538 -5.08 23.71 -1.36
C MET A 538 -5.45 24.15 -2.78
N MET A 539 -5.95 23.20 -3.59
CA MET A 539 -6.48 23.46 -4.92
C MET A 539 -7.93 23.03 -5.01
N THR A 540 -8.76 23.86 -5.65
CA THR A 540 -10.20 23.59 -5.79
C THR A 540 -10.75 24.20 -7.07
N GLY A 541 -11.78 23.56 -7.65
CA GLY A 541 -12.60 24.13 -8.71
C GLY A 541 -13.61 25.17 -8.23
N ASP A 542 -13.76 25.36 -6.92
CA ASP A 542 -14.70 26.34 -6.34
C ASP A 542 -14.29 27.78 -6.65
N ASN A 543 -15.23 28.70 -6.39
CA ASN A 543 -14.97 30.12 -6.48
C ASN A 543 -13.99 30.60 -5.40
N GLU A 544 -13.40 31.78 -5.61
CA GLU A 544 -12.35 32.34 -4.76
C GLU A 544 -12.81 32.59 -3.31
N GLN A 545 -14.07 32.99 -3.11
CA GLN A 545 -14.62 33.30 -1.77
C GLN A 545 -14.74 32.02 -0.93
N THR A 546 -15.31 30.96 -1.51
CA THR A 546 -15.43 29.64 -0.85
C THR A 546 -14.04 29.04 -0.55
N ALA A 547 -13.13 29.10 -1.54
CA ALA A 547 -11.77 28.60 -1.37
C ALA A 547 -11.02 29.32 -0.24
N LYS A 548 -11.14 30.64 -0.17
CA LYS A 548 -10.51 31.46 0.87
C LYS A 548 -11.07 31.15 2.27
N ALA A 549 -12.39 30.97 2.38
CA ALA A 549 -13.03 30.63 3.66
C ALA A 549 -12.55 29.24 4.18
N VAL A 550 -12.48 28.25 3.28
CA VAL A 550 -11.98 26.91 3.60
C VAL A 550 -10.50 26.96 3.97
N ALA A 551 -9.66 27.63 3.18
CA ALA A 551 -8.22 27.76 3.43
C ALA A 551 -7.92 28.36 4.80
N ALA A 552 -8.68 29.40 5.19
CA ALA A 552 -8.54 30.01 6.51
C ALA A 552 -8.96 29.10 7.67
N LYS A 553 -9.99 28.25 7.47
CA LYS A 553 -10.46 27.28 8.48
C LYS A 553 -9.47 26.13 8.67
N VAL A 554 -8.85 25.66 7.59
CA VAL A 554 -7.96 24.49 7.59
C VAL A 554 -6.52 24.90 7.92
N GLY A 555 -6.11 26.14 7.63
CA GLY A 555 -4.80 26.66 7.94
C GLY A 555 -3.71 26.29 6.93
N VAL A 556 -4.07 26.20 5.63
CA VAL A 556 -3.10 26.01 4.54
C VAL A 556 -2.35 27.32 4.24
N ASP A 557 -1.12 27.21 3.70
CA ASP A 557 -0.28 28.38 3.40
C ASP A 557 -0.69 29.13 2.14
N GLU A 558 -1.22 28.40 1.14
CA GLU A 558 -1.60 28.94 -0.16
C GLU A 558 -2.85 28.20 -0.67
N PHE A 559 -3.70 28.88 -1.41
CA PHE A 559 -4.82 28.26 -2.08
C PHE A 559 -4.98 28.75 -3.51
N HIS A 560 -5.56 27.92 -4.37
CA HIS A 560 -5.91 28.23 -5.75
C HIS A 560 -7.36 27.84 -6.00
N ALA A 561 -8.16 28.79 -6.48
CA ALA A 561 -9.58 28.65 -6.79
C ALA A 561 -9.80 28.55 -8.31
N GLY A 562 -10.92 27.95 -8.72
CA GLY A 562 -11.28 27.82 -10.14
C GLY A 562 -10.30 27.00 -10.96
N VAL A 563 -9.63 26.02 -10.35
CA VAL A 563 -8.52 25.26 -10.94
C VAL A 563 -9.06 24.06 -11.70
N LEU A 564 -8.64 23.90 -12.96
CA LEU A 564 -8.90 22.72 -13.75
C LEU A 564 -7.87 21.60 -13.45
N PRO A 565 -8.18 20.33 -13.77
CA PRO A 565 -7.25 19.22 -13.53
C PRO A 565 -5.85 19.41 -14.13
N GLU A 566 -5.76 19.99 -15.32
CA GLU A 566 -4.48 20.29 -16.00
C GLU A 566 -3.66 21.36 -15.27
N ASP A 567 -4.33 22.35 -14.66
CA ASP A 567 -3.66 23.43 -13.94
C ASP A 567 -2.99 22.93 -12.67
N LYS A 568 -3.56 21.87 -12.02
CA LYS A 568 -2.95 21.21 -10.87
C LYS A 568 -1.61 20.58 -11.25
N ALA A 569 -1.56 19.84 -12.37
CA ALA A 569 -0.32 19.26 -12.89
C ALA A 569 0.71 20.34 -13.27
N ASN A 570 0.26 21.44 -13.92
CA ASN A 570 1.13 22.57 -14.28
C ASN A 570 1.70 23.29 -13.04
N PHE A 571 0.94 23.36 -11.95
CA PHE A 571 1.45 23.91 -10.69
C PHE A 571 2.58 23.04 -10.14
N ILE A 572 2.41 21.71 -10.11
CA ILE A 572 3.43 20.78 -9.62
C ILE A 572 4.71 20.92 -10.46
N LYS A 573 4.61 21.01 -11.79
CA LYS A 573 5.78 21.26 -12.67
C LYS A 573 6.54 22.53 -12.29
N ARG A 574 5.81 23.61 -12.03
CA ARG A 574 6.42 24.89 -11.61
C ARG A 574 7.10 24.80 -10.25
N GLU A 575 6.56 24.02 -9.32
CA GLU A 575 7.24 23.79 -8.03
C GLU A 575 8.49 22.90 -8.20
N HIS A 576 8.46 21.90 -9.10
CA HIS A 576 9.65 21.11 -9.47
C HIS A 576 10.75 21.98 -10.12
N GLU A 577 10.40 22.95 -10.98
CA GLU A 577 11.34 23.91 -11.56
C GLU A 577 12.02 24.77 -10.49
N LYS A 578 11.37 25.00 -9.35
CA LYS A 578 11.95 25.68 -8.18
C LYS A 578 12.79 24.75 -7.31
N GLY A 579 12.93 23.49 -7.69
CA GLY A 579 13.68 22.45 -6.97
C GLY A 579 12.96 21.86 -5.76
N ARG A 580 11.65 22.03 -5.66
CA ARG A 580 10.84 21.47 -4.56
C ARG A 580 10.44 20.04 -4.82
N LYS A 581 10.26 19.30 -3.73
CA LYS A 581 9.71 17.95 -3.72
C LYS A 581 8.24 17.99 -3.34
N VAL A 582 7.37 17.55 -4.24
CA VAL A 582 5.93 17.74 -4.15
C VAL A 582 5.19 16.42 -3.98
N ILE A 583 4.32 16.34 -2.99
CA ILE A 583 3.30 15.31 -2.85
C ILE A 583 1.97 15.89 -3.30
N MET A 584 1.23 15.16 -4.14
CA MET A 584 -0.17 15.46 -4.47
C MET A 584 -1.08 14.52 -3.72
N ILE A 585 -2.13 15.06 -3.09
CA ILE A 585 -3.15 14.30 -2.35
C ILE A 585 -4.52 14.63 -2.91
N GLY A 586 -5.25 13.62 -3.37
CA GLY A 586 -6.56 13.79 -4.00
C GLY A 586 -7.43 12.54 -3.91
N ASP A 587 -8.61 12.58 -4.52
CA ASP A 587 -9.55 11.45 -4.63
C ASP A 587 -9.21 10.49 -5.80
N GLY A 588 -8.37 10.93 -6.71
CA GLY A 588 -7.78 10.14 -7.79
C GLY A 588 -8.56 10.10 -9.10
N VAL A 589 -9.81 10.52 -9.16
CA VAL A 589 -10.60 10.48 -10.39
C VAL A 589 -10.26 11.68 -11.27
N ASN A 590 -10.40 12.88 -10.71
CA ASN A 590 -10.15 14.14 -11.42
C ASN A 590 -8.68 14.59 -11.35
N ASP A 591 -7.92 14.06 -10.40
CA ASP A 591 -6.56 14.50 -10.09
C ASP A 591 -5.47 13.62 -10.73
N SER A 592 -5.85 12.67 -11.58
CA SER A 592 -4.94 11.71 -12.23
C SER A 592 -3.69 12.35 -12.85
N PRO A 593 -3.78 13.47 -13.61
CA PRO A 593 -2.60 14.11 -14.17
C PRO A 593 -1.66 14.69 -13.10
N ALA A 594 -2.23 15.27 -12.05
CA ALA A 594 -1.48 15.86 -10.95
C ALA A 594 -0.82 14.81 -10.05
N LEU A 595 -1.54 13.71 -9.76
CA LEU A 595 -1.00 12.56 -9.01
C LEU A 595 0.20 11.93 -9.72
N SER A 596 0.11 11.81 -11.06
CA SER A 596 1.20 11.24 -11.87
C SER A 596 2.41 12.17 -12.02
N GLU A 597 2.23 13.49 -11.95
CA GLU A 597 3.29 14.48 -12.09
C GLU A 597 4.08 14.69 -10.78
N ALA A 598 3.46 14.40 -9.63
CA ALA A 598 4.07 14.56 -8.31
C ALA A 598 5.22 13.56 -8.06
N ASP A 599 6.14 13.87 -7.13
CA ASP A 599 7.15 12.91 -6.66
C ASP A 599 6.49 11.69 -6.00
N ALA A 600 5.33 11.88 -5.35
CA ALA A 600 4.43 10.81 -4.92
C ALA A 600 2.97 11.30 -4.98
N GLY A 601 2.12 10.56 -5.68
CA GLY A 601 0.68 10.74 -5.72
C GLY A 601 0.00 9.89 -4.65
N ILE A 602 -0.81 10.51 -3.78
CA ILE A 602 -1.52 9.84 -2.70
C ILE A 602 -3.02 9.95 -2.92
N ALA A 603 -3.72 8.82 -2.98
CA ALA A 603 -5.16 8.79 -3.04
C ALA A 603 -5.77 8.41 -1.68
N ILE A 604 -6.77 9.18 -1.22
CA ILE A 604 -7.45 8.97 0.07
C ILE A 604 -8.86 8.44 -0.18
N ASN A 605 -9.31 7.53 0.70
CA ASN A 605 -10.68 7.01 0.80
C ASN A 605 -11.26 6.55 -0.55
N THR A 606 -10.45 5.85 -1.32
CA THR A 606 -10.78 5.51 -2.70
C THR A 606 -11.86 4.45 -2.79
N GLY A 607 -13.12 4.89 -2.93
CA GLY A 607 -14.18 4.06 -3.50
C GLY A 607 -13.92 3.71 -4.97
N ALA A 608 -13.19 4.58 -5.70
CA ALA A 608 -12.87 4.40 -7.10
C ALA A 608 -11.59 3.59 -7.31
N ALA A 609 -11.70 2.48 -8.03
CA ALA A 609 -10.57 1.60 -8.33
C ALA A 609 -9.53 2.27 -9.25
N ILE A 610 -9.94 3.20 -10.11
CA ILE A 610 -9.07 3.99 -10.97
C ILE A 610 -8.05 4.79 -10.15
N ALA A 611 -8.50 5.39 -9.04
CA ALA A 611 -7.63 6.12 -8.14
C ALA A 611 -6.54 5.25 -7.51
N LYS A 612 -6.89 4.01 -7.12
CA LYS A 612 -5.92 3.03 -6.58
C LYS A 612 -4.89 2.62 -7.62
N GLU A 613 -5.24 2.61 -8.89
CA GLU A 613 -4.34 2.22 -9.96
C GLU A 613 -3.35 3.33 -10.31
N ILE A 614 -3.79 4.57 -10.34
CA ILE A 614 -2.97 5.72 -10.73
C ILE A 614 -2.06 6.17 -9.60
N ALA A 615 -2.59 6.27 -8.37
CA ALA A 615 -1.83 6.75 -7.22
C ALA A 615 -0.69 5.79 -6.84
N ASP A 616 0.43 6.36 -6.41
CA ASP A 616 1.61 5.63 -5.94
C ASP A 616 1.41 5.08 -4.53
N ILE A 617 0.60 5.77 -3.74
CA ILE A 617 0.23 5.42 -2.37
C ILE A 617 -1.28 5.57 -2.23
N THR A 618 -1.92 4.59 -1.61
CA THR A 618 -3.35 4.66 -1.30
C THR A 618 -3.59 4.54 0.20
N VAL A 619 -4.42 5.45 0.72
CA VAL A 619 -4.85 5.46 2.13
C VAL A 619 -6.31 5.06 2.18
N SER A 620 -6.59 3.82 2.62
CA SER A 620 -7.94 3.27 2.74
C SER A 620 -8.61 3.61 4.08
N SER A 621 -8.26 4.73 4.67
CA SER A 621 -8.81 5.27 5.91
C SER A 621 -9.46 6.61 5.64
N GLU A 622 -10.51 6.92 6.38
CA GLU A 622 -11.14 8.24 6.35
C GLU A 622 -10.39 9.29 7.18
N ASP A 623 -9.42 8.86 7.98
CA ASP A 623 -8.68 9.70 8.91
C ASP A 623 -7.43 10.31 8.22
N LEU A 624 -7.36 11.62 8.13
CA LEU A 624 -6.22 12.36 7.56
C LEU A 624 -4.93 12.23 8.38
N TYR A 625 -4.99 11.84 9.66
CA TYR A 625 -3.81 11.56 10.46
C TYR A 625 -2.96 10.40 9.91
N MET A 626 -3.52 9.58 9.04
CA MET A 626 -2.76 8.54 8.33
C MET A 626 -1.65 9.13 7.44
N LEU A 627 -1.81 10.36 6.94
CA LEU A 627 -0.76 11.07 6.21
C LEU A 627 0.42 11.45 7.13
N VAL A 628 0.12 11.86 8.34
CA VAL A 628 1.14 12.15 9.37
C VAL A 628 1.89 10.86 9.73
N THR A 629 1.16 9.77 9.93
CA THR A 629 1.72 8.45 10.19
C THR A 629 2.62 7.98 9.04
N LEU A 630 2.16 8.12 7.80
CA LEU A 630 2.96 7.83 6.59
C LEU A 630 4.26 8.65 6.57
N ARG A 631 4.19 9.95 6.86
CA ARG A 631 5.37 10.84 6.91
C ARG A 631 6.35 10.41 8.00
N LYS A 632 5.85 10.05 9.20
CA LYS A 632 6.68 9.53 10.30
C LYS A 632 7.37 8.22 9.93
N ILE A 633 6.64 7.23 9.38
CA ILE A 633 7.20 5.95 8.92
C ILE A 633 8.27 6.19 7.85
N SER A 634 7.99 7.03 6.86
CA SER A 634 8.92 7.34 5.76
C SER A 634 10.21 7.99 6.29
N SER A 635 10.10 8.95 7.19
CA SER A 635 11.24 9.62 7.83
C SER A 635 12.06 8.67 8.71
N ALA A 636 11.40 7.79 9.47
CA ALA A 636 12.04 6.77 10.28
C ALA A 636 12.77 5.72 9.43
N LEU A 637 12.19 5.34 8.27
CA LEU A 637 12.83 4.46 7.30
C LEU A 637 14.14 5.06 6.81
N MET A 638 14.13 6.32 6.37
CA MET A 638 15.34 6.98 5.86
C MET A 638 16.42 7.13 6.93
N LYS A 639 16.03 7.45 8.18
CA LYS A 639 16.96 7.45 9.33
C LYS A 639 17.56 6.05 9.56
N ARG A 640 16.76 4.99 9.49
CA ARG A 640 17.22 3.59 9.63
C ARG A 640 18.19 3.19 8.53
N ILE A 641 17.89 3.52 7.26
CA ILE A 641 18.78 3.27 6.12
C ILE A 641 20.14 3.95 6.32
N HIS A 642 20.15 5.23 6.68
CA HIS A 642 21.40 5.97 6.94
C HIS A 642 22.18 5.42 8.14
N HIS A 643 21.49 5.02 9.20
CA HIS A 643 22.13 4.42 10.38
C HIS A 643 22.76 3.06 10.03
N ASN A 644 22.01 2.19 9.34
CA ASN A 644 22.51 0.89 8.89
C ASN A 644 23.75 1.07 7.99
N TYR A 645 23.69 1.99 7.04
CA TYR A 645 24.82 2.30 6.16
C TYR A 645 26.08 2.68 6.96
N ARG A 646 25.97 3.64 7.88
CA ARG A 646 27.09 4.10 8.71
C ARG A 646 27.65 2.97 9.55
N PHE A 647 26.78 2.17 10.16
CA PHE A 647 27.19 1.03 10.99
C PHE A 647 27.95 -0.03 10.15
N ILE A 648 27.40 -0.43 9.00
CA ILE A 648 28.01 -1.44 8.11
C ILE A 648 29.41 -1.01 7.69
N VAL A 649 29.54 0.24 7.23
CA VAL A 649 30.84 0.77 6.77
C VAL A 649 31.84 0.82 7.91
N SER A 650 31.46 1.36 9.07
CA SER A 650 32.37 1.50 10.22
C SER A 650 32.79 0.14 10.80
N PHE A 651 31.82 -0.77 10.95
CA PHE A 651 32.08 -2.10 11.53
C PHE A 651 32.97 -2.96 10.61
N ASN A 652 32.68 -2.99 9.32
CA ASN A 652 33.47 -3.74 8.36
C ASN A 652 34.89 -3.16 8.21
N LEU A 653 35.05 -1.83 8.22
CA LEU A 653 36.36 -1.20 8.24
C LEU A 653 37.16 -1.60 9.49
N MET A 654 36.52 -1.62 10.66
CA MET A 654 37.13 -2.08 11.90
C MET A 654 37.60 -3.53 11.79
N LEU A 655 36.76 -4.44 11.25
CA LEU A 655 37.14 -5.84 11.04
C LEU A 655 38.36 -5.98 10.11
N ILE A 656 38.42 -5.20 9.03
CA ILE A 656 39.57 -5.17 8.11
C ILE A 656 40.83 -4.73 8.85
N LEU A 657 40.76 -3.64 9.62
CA LEU A 657 41.92 -3.11 10.36
C LEU A 657 42.44 -4.11 11.40
N LEU A 658 41.55 -4.78 12.15
CA LEU A 658 41.91 -5.82 13.12
C LEU A 658 42.52 -7.05 12.43
N GLY A 659 42.03 -7.43 11.26
CA GLY A 659 42.52 -8.54 10.46
C GLY A 659 43.93 -8.24 9.88
N VAL A 660 44.13 -7.05 9.32
CA VAL A 660 45.44 -6.58 8.80
C VAL A 660 46.43 -6.44 9.95
N GLY A 661 46.00 -5.95 11.10
CA GLY A 661 46.80 -5.92 12.33
C GLY A 661 47.21 -7.32 12.85
N GLY A 662 46.52 -8.37 12.39
CA GLY A 662 46.77 -9.75 12.83
C GLY A 662 46.16 -10.09 14.19
N ILE A 663 45.25 -9.23 14.69
CA ILE A 663 44.54 -9.42 15.97
C ILE A 663 43.50 -10.54 15.84
N ILE A 664 42.78 -10.59 14.70
CA ILE A 664 41.75 -11.59 14.41
C ILE A 664 42.08 -12.38 13.16
N GLN A 665 41.66 -13.67 13.15
CA GLN A 665 41.85 -14.56 12.00
C GLN A 665 40.79 -14.25 10.91
N PRO A 666 41.06 -14.53 9.61
CA PRO A 666 40.11 -14.35 8.51
C PRO A 666 38.77 -15.03 8.74
N THR A 667 38.78 -16.25 9.28
CA THR A 667 37.52 -17.00 9.60
C THR A 667 36.72 -16.38 10.72
N THR A 668 37.36 -15.78 11.71
CA THR A 668 36.72 -15.06 12.81
C THR A 668 36.14 -13.72 12.29
N SER A 669 36.89 -13.03 11.41
CA SER A 669 36.43 -11.83 10.74
C SER A 669 35.16 -12.10 9.91
N ALA A 670 35.14 -13.17 9.11
CA ALA A 670 33.97 -13.62 8.35
C ALA A 670 32.77 -13.98 9.25
N LEU A 671 33.03 -14.62 10.40
CA LEU A 671 31.96 -14.93 11.37
C LEU A 671 31.32 -13.65 11.92
N PHE A 672 32.12 -12.67 12.36
CA PHE A 672 31.60 -11.41 12.86
C PHE A 672 30.88 -10.59 11.77
N HIS A 673 31.41 -10.61 10.56
CA HIS A 673 30.76 -10.00 9.40
C HIS A 673 29.36 -10.60 9.17
N ASN A 674 29.24 -11.92 9.07
CA ASN A 674 27.94 -12.59 8.87
C ASN A 674 26.98 -12.37 10.07
N ALA A 675 27.50 -12.41 11.29
CA ALA A 675 26.70 -12.14 12.49
C ALA A 675 26.17 -10.69 12.51
N SER A 676 27.00 -9.71 12.12
CA SER A 676 26.57 -8.31 12.02
C SER A 676 25.55 -8.10 10.91
N THR A 677 25.73 -8.73 9.75
CA THR A 677 24.76 -8.69 8.64
C THR A 677 23.40 -9.24 9.06
N LEU A 678 23.40 -10.39 9.76
CA LEU A 678 22.17 -10.96 10.30
C LEU A 678 21.52 -10.03 11.33
N ALA A 679 22.29 -9.49 12.28
CA ALA A 679 21.76 -8.60 13.32
C ALA A 679 21.14 -7.34 12.72
N ILE A 680 21.79 -6.72 11.72
CA ILE A 680 21.26 -5.55 11.01
C ILE A 680 19.99 -5.91 10.23
N SER A 681 19.98 -7.04 9.55
CA SER A 681 18.81 -7.51 8.80
C SER A 681 17.62 -7.78 9.72
N LEU A 682 17.83 -8.47 10.84
CA LEU A 682 16.78 -8.69 11.85
C LEU A 682 16.27 -7.36 12.44
N LYS A 683 17.17 -6.42 12.77
CA LYS A 683 16.77 -5.07 13.19
C LYS A 683 15.97 -4.33 12.11
N SER A 684 16.32 -4.50 10.84
CA SER A 684 15.60 -3.90 9.71
C SER A 684 14.19 -4.45 9.53
N MET A 685 13.90 -5.66 10.04
CA MET A 685 12.57 -6.27 10.03
C MET A 685 11.64 -5.77 11.15
N THR A 686 12.16 -5.07 12.15
CA THR A 686 11.33 -4.53 13.25
C THR A 686 10.54 -3.30 12.80
N ASN A 687 9.47 -2.99 13.52
CA ASN A 687 8.69 -1.78 13.27
C ASN A 687 9.56 -0.52 13.40
N LEU A 688 9.14 0.53 12.71
CA LEU A 688 9.85 1.82 12.63
C LEU A 688 9.37 2.79 13.70
N LEU A 689 8.07 2.75 14.01
CA LEU A 689 7.46 3.57 15.06
C LEU A 689 7.41 2.78 16.37
N ASP A 690 7.74 3.44 17.48
CA ASP A 690 7.61 2.89 18.81
C ASP A 690 6.12 2.91 19.28
N GLU A 691 5.77 2.09 20.28
CA GLU A 691 4.38 2.00 20.76
C GLU A 691 3.86 3.33 21.36
N GLU A 692 4.74 4.22 21.78
CA GLU A 692 4.41 5.56 22.32
C GLU A 692 4.19 6.60 21.22
N GLU A 693 4.62 6.33 19.99
CA GLU A 693 4.46 7.23 18.82
C GLU A 693 3.24 6.85 17.95
N LYS A 694 2.56 5.76 18.33
CA LYS A 694 1.32 5.29 17.74
C LYS A 694 0.14 6.07 18.30
#